data_f610b15e040f893c5b050230c898c569
#
_entry.id   f610b15e040f893c5b050230c898c569
#
_cell.length_a   1.000
_cell.length_b   1.000
_cell.length_c   1.000
_cell.angle_alpha   90.00
_cell.angle_beta   90.00
_cell.angle_gamma   90.00
#
_symmetry.space_group_name_H-M   'P 1'
#
loop_
_entity.id
_entity.type
_entity.pdbx_description
1 polymer ?
#
loop_
_entity_poly.entity_id
_entity_poly.type
_entity_poly.pdbx_seq_one_letter_code
_entity_poly.pdbx_strand_id
1 'polypeptide(L)'
;MQRLRYILALFLLLPQLLLAQEQHFDIEEISVVGSRPIREIGIQQTTLDSLALKESIALSLGDVLAFNSSIFVKNYGRATLATVSFRGTSASHTQVTWNGMRINNPMLGTTDFSMIPSYFIDDATLLHGTSSVNDTGGGLGGSVRLTTRPQNYDGVKLEYVQGIGSFRSFDEFLRVAWGNDHWQTQTRVVVSSSANDFKYINRDKRLNIYDEDMNIVEQYYPEERNRSGAYCDMHILQEAYYNTGRGDRIGLNAWYINSNRELPLLTTDYADDTEFENRQREQTLRTVLSWEHLRSAWKMSVSGGYVHTSMAYDYKRDPGNGIMVPMTESRSKVNTLYGRADGEYYIGSKWLFAASLSLHQHFVESRDRSIVLQDGGSGIVGYNQARVELSGSLSAKWRPTKRFGMGLVVREELFGTKLTPIIPALFVDGVLSERGNIVAKASVSRNYRFPTLNDLYFMPGGNPDLRSERGWSYDAGISFSVGKESRYALQGSATWFDSYIHDWIIWLPTTKGFFSPRNIKDVHAYGVELKLNGEVALGGDWRIMADANFSWTPSINCGEKLSPADRSVGKQLPYVPEFTATINGRLAWRSWIFQYKWCYYSERFTMSSNDYTLTGKLPEYFMSNISLEKSLQFRWADLTIRGVVNNLFDEDYLSVLSRPMPGINFQIFIGIKPKW
;
A
#
# COMPACT_ATOMS: atom_id res chain seq x y z
N MET A 1 4.75 -8.48 33.56
CA MET A 1 5.74 -9.56 33.80
C MET A 1 5.13 -10.94 34.08
N GLN A 2 4.01 -11.10 34.79
CA GLN A 2 3.37 -12.42 34.99
C GLN A 2 2.79 -13.01 33.69
N ARG A 3 2.20 -12.20 32.81
CA ARG A 3 1.64 -12.67 31.50
C ARG A 3 2.72 -13.16 30.52
N LEU A 4 3.93 -12.61 30.57
CA LEU A 4 5.06 -13.02 29.72
C LEU A 4 5.55 -14.45 30.09
N ARG A 5 5.45 -14.84 31.36
CA ARG A 5 5.83 -16.19 31.85
C ARG A 5 4.89 -17.28 31.32
N TYR A 6 3.60 -17.00 31.16
CA TYR A 6 2.67 -17.97 30.58
C TYR A 6 2.86 -18.17 29.10
N ILE A 7 3.26 -17.12 28.37
CA ILE A 7 3.56 -17.16 26.94
C ILE A 7 4.83 -17.96 26.69
N LEU A 8 5.89 -17.75 27.47
CA LEU A 8 7.12 -18.55 27.39
C LEU A 8 6.87 -20.03 27.73
N ALA A 9 6.02 -20.31 28.71
CA ALA A 9 5.65 -21.67 29.09
C ALA A 9 4.86 -22.40 27.98
N LEU A 10 3.98 -21.71 27.27
CA LEU A 10 3.23 -22.28 26.14
C LEU A 10 4.15 -22.64 24.97
N PHE A 11 5.17 -21.80 24.68
CA PHE A 11 6.18 -22.08 23.66
C PHE A 11 7.15 -23.20 24.02
N LEU A 12 7.38 -23.48 25.30
CA LEU A 12 8.28 -24.54 25.79
C LEU A 12 7.61 -25.93 25.82
N LEU A 13 6.28 -26.01 25.81
CA LEU A 13 5.55 -27.29 25.83
C LEU A 13 5.33 -27.93 24.44
N LEU A 14 5.54 -27.18 23.36
CA LEU A 14 5.37 -27.64 21.97
C LEU A 14 6.43 -28.67 21.44
N PRO A 15 7.66 -28.79 21.97
CA PRO A 15 8.68 -29.64 21.35
C PRO A 15 8.48 -31.14 21.49
N GLN A 16 7.60 -31.62 22.35
CA GLN A 16 7.54 -33.06 22.68
C GLN A 16 6.57 -33.91 21.86
N LEU A 17 5.79 -33.34 20.96
CA LEU A 17 4.68 -34.07 20.31
C LEU A 17 4.90 -34.47 18.84
N LEU A 18 6.08 -34.21 18.21
CA LEU A 18 6.16 -34.31 16.76
C LEU A 18 7.41 -35.09 16.27
N LEU A 19 7.27 -36.37 16.13
CA LEU A 19 8.09 -37.21 15.24
C LEU A 19 7.61 -37.05 13.79
N ALA A 20 7.84 -35.88 13.19
CA ALA A 20 7.59 -35.61 11.79
C ALA A 20 8.93 -35.55 11.02
N GLN A 21 8.92 -36.01 9.78
CA GLN A 21 10.09 -35.98 8.91
C GLN A 21 10.45 -34.51 8.62
N GLU A 22 11.72 -34.14 8.87
CA GLU A 22 12.20 -32.76 8.73
C GLU A 22 12.33 -32.38 7.24
N GLN A 23 11.85 -31.21 6.87
CA GLN A 23 12.01 -30.65 5.52
C GLN A 23 13.03 -29.53 5.51
N HIS A 24 13.87 -29.49 4.46
CA HIS A 24 14.57 -28.26 4.07
C HIS A 24 13.59 -27.29 3.41
N PHE A 25 13.58 -26.04 3.82
CA PHE A 25 12.91 -25.00 3.08
C PHE A 25 13.72 -24.70 1.81
N ASP A 26 13.14 -24.94 0.64
CA ASP A 26 13.58 -24.30 -0.59
C ASP A 26 13.09 -22.84 -0.56
N ILE A 27 13.87 -21.98 0.06
CA ILE A 27 13.68 -20.53 -0.07
C ILE A 27 14.26 -20.17 -1.43
N GLU A 28 13.50 -19.48 -2.28
CA GLU A 28 14.00 -19.02 -3.57
C GLU A 28 15.33 -18.30 -3.38
N GLU A 29 16.37 -18.83 -4.00
CA GLU A 29 17.73 -18.34 -3.88
C GLU A 29 17.82 -16.95 -4.54
N ILE A 30 18.40 -15.97 -3.83
CA ILE A 30 18.69 -14.67 -4.43
C ILE A 30 19.73 -14.87 -5.52
N SER A 31 19.29 -15.01 -6.76
CA SER A 31 20.21 -15.16 -7.88
C SER A 31 20.89 -13.83 -8.18
N VAL A 32 22.21 -13.82 -8.12
CA VAL A 32 23.03 -12.72 -8.67
C VAL A 32 22.94 -12.78 -10.18
N VAL A 33 22.01 -12.05 -10.79
CA VAL A 33 21.79 -12.08 -12.22
C VAL A 33 22.98 -11.44 -12.93
N GLY A 34 23.72 -12.23 -13.70
CA GLY A 34 24.92 -11.81 -14.43
C GLY A 34 24.69 -10.83 -15.59
N SER A 35 23.44 -10.57 -16.01
CA SER A 35 23.11 -9.59 -17.04
C SER A 35 21.87 -8.78 -16.64
N ARG A 36 21.99 -7.45 -16.66
CA ARG A 36 20.87 -6.55 -16.38
C ARG A 36 19.93 -6.48 -17.58
N PRO A 37 18.60 -6.67 -17.39
CA PRO A 37 17.65 -6.52 -18.48
C PRO A 37 17.68 -5.12 -19.09
N ILE A 38 17.59 -5.00 -20.41
CA ILE A 38 17.53 -3.70 -21.09
C ILE A 38 16.27 -2.90 -20.67
N ARG A 39 15.23 -3.59 -20.22
CA ARG A 39 14.01 -2.96 -19.68
C ARG A 39 14.28 -2.10 -18.44
N GLU A 40 15.30 -2.42 -17.65
CA GLU A 40 15.58 -1.81 -16.34
C GLU A 40 16.61 -0.68 -16.40
N ILE A 41 16.99 -0.22 -17.59
CA ILE A 41 17.95 0.88 -17.74
C ILE A 41 17.46 2.10 -16.93
N GLY A 42 18.27 2.53 -15.96
CA GLY A 42 18.06 3.71 -15.13
C GLY A 42 16.84 3.68 -14.22
N ILE A 43 16.06 2.58 -14.20
CA ILE A 43 14.83 2.46 -13.38
C ILE A 43 15.19 2.26 -11.91
N GLN A 44 14.58 3.05 -11.03
CA GLN A 44 14.58 2.88 -9.58
C GLN A 44 13.32 2.12 -9.17
N GLN A 45 13.48 0.85 -8.79
CA GLN A 45 12.38 0.00 -8.38
C GLN A 45 12.72 -0.83 -7.15
N THR A 46 11.69 -1.18 -6.39
CA THR A 46 11.75 -2.10 -5.27
C THR A 46 10.73 -3.20 -5.50
N THR A 47 11.15 -4.43 -5.64
CA THR A 47 10.25 -5.59 -5.63
C THR A 47 10.13 -6.10 -4.20
N LEU A 48 8.91 -6.32 -3.73
CA LEU A 48 8.68 -6.94 -2.42
C LEU A 48 8.99 -8.44 -2.51
N ASP A 49 9.61 -8.95 -1.46
CA ASP A 49 9.86 -10.37 -1.31
C ASP A 49 8.53 -11.17 -1.28
N SER A 50 8.46 -12.27 -2.01
CA SER A 50 7.31 -13.16 -2.04
C SER A 50 6.97 -13.73 -0.66
N LEU A 51 7.98 -13.97 0.19
CA LEU A 51 7.81 -14.39 1.58
C LEU A 51 7.12 -13.30 2.43
N ALA A 52 7.41 -12.02 2.16
CA ALA A 52 6.74 -10.92 2.85
C ALA A 52 5.27 -10.82 2.46
N LEU A 53 4.92 -11.03 1.17
CA LEU A 53 3.54 -11.02 0.68
C LEU A 53 2.72 -12.20 1.22
N LYS A 54 3.36 -13.37 1.43
CA LYS A 54 2.72 -14.61 1.91
C LYS A 54 2.98 -14.88 3.40
N GLU A 55 3.37 -13.87 4.15
CA GLU A 55 3.71 -14.02 5.57
C GLU A 55 2.48 -14.34 6.43
N SER A 56 1.40 -13.61 6.29
CA SER A 56 0.18 -13.82 7.06
C SER A 56 -1.05 -13.40 6.28
N ILE A 57 -2.09 -14.22 6.36
CA ILE A 57 -3.40 -13.94 5.75
C ILE A 57 -4.12 -12.73 6.37
N ALA A 58 -3.75 -12.35 7.59
CA ALA A 58 -4.30 -11.19 8.30
C ALA A 58 -3.69 -9.85 7.85
N LEU A 59 -2.61 -9.87 7.04
CA LEU A 59 -1.94 -8.66 6.60
C LEU A 59 -2.57 -8.11 5.31
N SER A 60 -2.87 -6.84 5.33
CA SER A 60 -3.12 -6.05 4.14
C SER A 60 -1.79 -5.70 3.44
N LEU A 61 -1.87 -5.27 2.20
CA LEU A 61 -0.68 -4.76 1.49
C LEU A 61 -0.10 -3.51 2.19
N GLY A 62 -0.94 -2.68 2.82
CA GLY A 62 -0.48 -1.56 3.63
C GLY A 62 0.43 -1.99 4.77
N ASP A 63 0.05 -3.05 5.50
CA ASP A 63 0.86 -3.60 6.59
C ASP A 63 2.19 -4.16 6.09
N VAL A 64 2.18 -4.86 4.95
CA VAL A 64 3.42 -5.37 4.34
C VAL A 64 4.36 -4.24 3.94
N LEU A 65 3.84 -3.17 3.31
CA LEU A 65 4.64 -2.01 2.89
C LEU A 65 5.26 -1.28 4.08
N ALA A 66 4.53 -1.14 5.18
CA ALA A 66 4.98 -0.44 6.38
C ALA A 66 6.25 -1.05 7.02
N PHE A 67 6.45 -2.37 6.89
CA PHE A 67 7.60 -3.07 7.46
C PHE A 67 8.65 -3.51 6.44
N ASN A 68 8.35 -3.49 5.13
CA ASN A 68 9.25 -4.03 4.11
C ASN A 68 9.67 -3.00 3.05
N SER A 69 9.39 -1.72 3.27
CA SER A 69 9.79 -0.65 2.35
C SER A 69 10.09 0.65 3.08
N SER A 70 10.72 1.60 2.37
CA SER A 70 10.93 2.98 2.85
C SER A 70 9.72 3.89 2.64
N ILE A 71 8.60 3.36 2.14
CA ILE A 71 7.42 4.13 1.81
C ILE A 71 6.61 4.40 3.08
N PHE A 72 6.17 5.65 3.25
CA PHE A 72 5.31 5.99 4.37
C PHE A 72 3.88 5.48 4.14
N VAL A 73 3.38 4.70 5.09
CA VAL A 73 1.99 4.22 5.13
C VAL A 73 1.25 4.96 6.25
N LYS A 74 0.33 5.83 5.85
CA LYS A 74 -0.59 6.48 6.80
C LYS A 74 -1.76 5.54 7.07
N ASN A 75 -1.75 4.92 8.23
CA ASN A 75 -2.73 3.93 8.64
C ASN A 75 -3.64 4.51 9.74
N TYR A 76 -4.94 4.43 9.58
CA TYR A 76 -5.93 4.92 10.54
C TYR A 76 -6.41 3.84 11.51
N GLY A 77 -5.79 2.66 11.53
CA GLY A 77 -6.14 1.50 12.33
C GLY A 77 -6.49 0.27 11.47
N ARG A 78 -6.62 -0.89 12.11
CA ARG A 78 -6.96 -2.14 11.41
C ARG A 78 -8.32 -2.02 10.73
N ALA A 79 -8.39 -2.44 9.46
CA ALA A 79 -9.57 -2.35 8.60
C ALA A 79 -10.18 -0.93 8.51
N THR A 80 -9.36 0.09 8.68
CA THR A 80 -9.68 1.47 8.33
C THR A 80 -8.80 1.91 7.17
N LEU A 81 -8.91 3.15 6.74
CA LEU A 81 -8.14 3.66 5.61
C LEU A 81 -6.63 3.51 5.82
N ALA A 82 -5.94 2.90 4.85
CA ALA A 82 -4.49 2.89 4.77
C ALA A 82 -4.04 3.47 3.42
N THR A 83 -3.32 4.58 3.46
CA THR A 83 -2.82 5.26 2.26
C THR A 83 -1.30 5.26 2.21
N VAL A 84 -0.77 5.22 1.00
CA VAL A 84 0.67 5.13 0.73
C VAL A 84 1.14 6.40 0.05
N SER A 85 2.25 6.93 0.53
CA SER A 85 2.89 8.13 -0.01
C SER A 85 4.37 7.88 -0.28
N PHE A 86 4.79 8.10 -1.52
CA PHE A 86 6.20 8.04 -1.90
C PHE A 86 6.87 9.38 -1.63
N ARG A 87 8.04 9.38 -0.99
CA ARG A 87 8.94 10.55 -0.95
C ARG A 87 8.25 11.85 -0.52
N GLY A 88 7.37 11.75 0.49
CA GLY A 88 6.67 12.90 1.05
C GLY A 88 5.61 13.54 0.15
N THR A 89 5.20 12.89 -0.93
CA THR A 89 4.09 13.33 -1.76
C THR A 89 2.73 12.94 -1.18
N SER A 90 1.63 13.38 -1.80
CA SER A 90 0.28 13.01 -1.41
C SER A 90 -0.05 11.56 -1.81
N ALA A 91 -0.96 10.92 -1.10
CA ALA A 91 -1.48 9.60 -1.46
C ALA A 91 -2.12 9.58 -2.87
N SER A 92 -2.71 10.68 -3.32
CA SER A 92 -3.26 10.81 -4.68
C SER A 92 -2.19 10.95 -5.77
N HIS A 93 -0.92 11.12 -5.40
CA HIS A 93 0.23 11.08 -6.30
C HIS A 93 0.80 9.67 -6.50
N THR A 94 0.24 8.68 -5.82
CA THR A 94 0.63 7.27 -5.93
C THR A 94 -0.35 6.55 -6.85
N GLN A 95 0.14 6.03 -7.97
CA GLN A 95 -0.66 5.19 -8.87
C GLN A 95 -0.57 3.73 -8.45
N VAL A 96 -1.70 3.03 -8.49
CA VAL A 96 -1.75 1.61 -8.17
C VAL A 96 -2.39 0.85 -9.32
N THR A 97 -1.71 -0.17 -9.81
CA THR A 97 -2.24 -1.03 -10.88
C THR A 97 -2.32 -2.47 -10.41
N TRP A 98 -3.37 -3.17 -10.83
CA TRP A 98 -3.53 -4.62 -10.68
C TRP A 98 -3.66 -5.25 -12.07
N ASN A 99 -2.73 -6.14 -12.42
CA ASN A 99 -2.63 -6.75 -13.75
C ASN A 99 -2.70 -5.73 -14.90
N GLY A 100 -2.02 -4.57 -14.70
CA GLY A 100 -2.00 -3.46 -15.66
C GLY A 100 -3.18 -2.50 -15.58
N MET A 101 -4.28 -2.87 -14.95
CA MET A 101 -5.46 -2.01 -14.74
C MET A 101 -5.25 -1.09 -13.54
N ARG A 102 -5.42 0.23 -13.71
CA ARG A 102 -5.38 1.19 -12.59
C ARG A 102 -6.58 0.99 -11.67
N ILE A 103 -6.34 0.85 -10.38
CA ILE A 103 -7.35 0.61 -9.35
C ILE A 103 -7.59 1.78 -8.40
N ASN A 104 -6.93 2.92 -8.61
CA ASN A 104 -7.22 4.15 -7.88
C ASN A 104 -8.68 4.57 -8.08
N ASN A 105 -9.35 4.96 -6.99
CA ASN A 105 -10.72 5.47 -7.06
C ASN A 105 -10.74 6.80 -7.84
N PRO A 106 -11.47 6.96 -8.94
CA PRO A 106 -11.48 8.19 -9.73
C PRO A 106 -12.09 9.39 -9.02
N MET A 107 -12.88 9.17 -7.95
CA MET A 107 -13.42 10.23 -7.11
C MET A 107 -12.35 10.86 -6.22
N LEU A 108 -11.52 9.99 -5.57
CA LEU A 108 -10.54 10.39 -4.56
C LEU A 108 -9.10 10.43 -5.07
N GLY A 109 -8.80 9.77 -6.19
CA GLY A 109 -7.45 9.63 -6.73
C GLY A 109 -6.56 8.66 -5.94
N THR A 110 -7.05 8.09 -4.84
CA THR A 110 -6.29 7.22 -3.93
C THR A 110 -6.75 5.77 -4.00
N THR A 111 -5.94 4.88 -3.46
CA THR A 111 -6.27 3.47 -3.21
C THR A 111 -6.20 3.21 -1.71
N ASP A 112 -7.20 2.53 -1.17
CA ASP A 112 -7.14 2.01 0.19
C ASP A 112 -6.36 0.68 0.21
N PHE A 113 -5.14 0.71 0.75
CA PHE A 113 -4.26 -0.45 0.85
C PHE A 113 -4.70 -1.44 1.93
N SER A 114 -5.58 -1.05 2.85
CA SER A 114 -6.20 -1.96 3.80
C SER A 114 -7.19 -2.93 3.14
N MET A 115 -7.69 -2.58 1.94
CA MET A 115 -8.60 -3.39 1.12
C MET A 115 -7.87 -4.36 0.16
N ILE A 116 -6.56 -4.49 0.26
CA ILE A 116 -5.76 -5.37 -0.60
C ILE A 116 -5.13 -6.47 0.27
N PRO A 117 -5.70 -7.69 0.31
CA PRO A 117 -5.07 -8.81 1.01
C PRO A 117 -3.72 -9.15 0.39
N SER A 118 -2.65 -9.18 1.19
CA SER A 118 -1.30 -9.46 0.68
C SER A 118 -1.22 -10.85 0.02
N TYR A 119 -1.97 -11.81 0.53
CA TYR A 119 -2.06 -13.18 0.01
C TYR A 119 -2.65 -13.30 -1.40
N PHE A 120 -3.36 -12.27 -1.89
CA PHE A 120 -3.87 -12.25 -3.26
C PHE A 120 -2.81 -11.80 -4.28
N ILE A 121 -1.74 -11.19 -3.82
CA ILE A 121 -0.71 -10.62 -4.68
C ILE A 121 0.47 -11.59 -4.77
N ASP A 122 0.89 -11.89 -5.98
CA ASP A 122 2.04 -12.77 -6.23
C ASP A 122 3.33 -11.99 -6.47
N ASP A 123 3.20 -10.73 -6.96
CA ASP A 123 4.32 -9.81 -7.14
C ASP A 123 3.85 -8.37 -6.92
N ALA A 124 4.61 -7.63 -6.15
CA ALA A 124 4.39 -6.21 -5.92
C ALA A 124 5.68 -5.44 -6.19
N THR A 125 5.65 -4.59 -7.21
CA THR A 125 6.78 -3.75 -7.63
C THR A 125 6.45 -2.29 -7.37
N LEU A 126 7.34 -1.62 -6.65
CA LEU A 126 7.29 -0.20 -6.32
C LEU A 126 8.20 0.56 -7.27
N LEU A 127 7.66 1.47 -8.05
CA LEU A 127 8.41 2.35 -8.94
C LEU A 127 8.52 3.73 -8.30
N HIS A 128 9.74 4.16 -8.02
CA HIS A 128 9.99 5.41 -7.30
C HIS A 128 10.12 6.59 -8.27
N GLY A 129 9.55 7.72 -7.92
CA GLY A 129 9.72 9.03 -8.57
C GLY A 129 9.64 8.98 -10.10
N THR A 130 10.76 9.27 -10.74
CA THR A 130 10.91 9.31 -12.22
C THR A 130 10.50 8.00 -12.91
N SER A 131 10.67 6.86 -12.24
CA SER A 131 10.38 5.53 -12.82
C SER A 131 8.88 5.27 -13.00
N SER A 132 8.02 6.03 -12.32
CA SER A 132 6.56 5.95 -12.43
C SER A 132 6.01 6.46 -13.77
N VAL A 133 6.83 7.14 -14.57
CA VAL A 133 6.42 7.64 -15.91
C VAL A 133 5.94 6.53 -16.84
N ASN A 134 6.35 5.28 -16.58
CA ASN A 134 5.91 4.12 -17.36
C ASN A 134 4.48 3.65 -17.01
N ASP A 135 3.88 4.20 -15.95
CA ASP A 135 2.51 3.93 -15.54
C ASP A 135 1.62 5.12 -15.88
N THR A 136 0.41 4.85 -16.32
CA THR A 136 -0.56 5.87 -16.74
C THR A 136 -1.18 6.58 -15.55
N GLY A 137 -1.48 7.89 -15.69
CA GLY A 137 -2.28 8.63 -14.74
C GLY A 137 -1.53 9.46 -13.72
N GLY A 138 -0.26 9.83 -14.00
CA GLY A 138 0.40 10.92 -13.28
C GLY A 138 0.99 10.55 -11.91
N GLY A 139 1.83 9.54 -11.84
CA GLY A 139 2.60 9.21 -10.64
C GLY A 139 3.66 10.27 -10.30
N LEU A 140 3.25 11.42 -9.74
CA LEU A 140 4.19 12.44 -9.25
C LEU A 140 5.08 11.91 -8.12
N GLY A 141 4.56 11.02 -7.28
CA GLY A 141 5.32 10.39 -6.19
C GLY A 141 5.93 9.06 -6.58
N GLY A 142 5.14 8.20 -7.19
CA GLY A 142 5.54 6.84 -7.54
C GLY A 142 4.36 5.98 -7.98
N SER A 143 4.64 4.71 -8.26
CA SER A 143 3.57 3.74 -8.56
C SER A 143 3.80 2.38 -7.92
N VAL A 144 2.70 1.67 -7.67
CA VAL A 144 2.66 0.31 -7.15
C VAL A 144 2.03 -0.60 -8.20
N ARG A 145 2.80 -1.54 -8.72
CA ARG A 145 2.33 -2.56 -9.65
C ARG A 145 2.07 -3.85 -8.90
N LEU A 146 0.84 -4.30 -8.94
CA LEU A 146 0.38 -5.56 -8.34
C LEU A 146 0.09 -6.55 -9.45
N THR A 147 0.63 -7.74 -9.31
CA THR A 147 0.45 -8.78 -10.32
C THR A 147 0.01 -10.08 -9.66
N THR A 148 -0.97 -10.72 -10.27
CA THR A 148 -1.30 -12.12 -10.02
C THR A 148 -0.77 -12.94 -11.20
N ARG A 149 -0.14 -14.09 -10.91
CA ARG A 149 0.52 -14.91 -11.92
C ARG A 149 -0.04 -16.33 -11.96
N PRO A 150 -0.15 -16.92 -13.16
CA PRO A 150 -0.41 -18.35 -13.24
C PRO A 150 0.74 -19.10 -12.60
N GLN A 151 0.42 -20.08 -11.78
CA GLN A 151 1.41 -21.03 -11.28
C GLN A 151 1.30 -22.30 -12.13
N ASN A 152 2.39 -22.65 -12.80
CA ASN A 152 2.45 -23.86 -13.59
C ASN A 152 2.54 -25.08 -12.67
N TYR A 153 1.49 -25.85 -12.63
CA TYR A 153 1.40 -27.15 -11.93
C TYR A 153 0.47 -28.08 -12.69
N ASP A 154 0.60 -29.34 -12.42
CA ASP A 154 -0.29 -30.36 -12.94
C ASP A 154 -1.14 -30.95 -11.81
N GLY A 155 -2.43 -31.24 -12.09
CA GLY A 155 -3.37 -31.76 -11.11
C GLY A 155 -4.06 -30.70 -10.24
N VAL A 156 -4.48 -31.11 -9.04
CA VAL A 156 -5.23 -30.28 -8.07
C VAL A 156 -4.34 -29.87 -6.93
N LYS A 157 -4.45 -28.62 -6.47
CA LYS A 157 -3.84 -28.11 -5.23
C LYS A 157 -4.88 -27.46 -4.36
N LEU A 158 -4.84 -27.78 -3.08
CA LEU A 158 -5.66 -27.15 -2.05
C LEU A 158 -4.75 -26.54 -0.98
N GLU A 159 -5.09 -25.36 -0.50
CA GLU A 159 -4.47 -24.73 0.65
C GLU A 159 -5.55 -24.07 1.49
N TYR A 160 -5.57 -24.38 2.78
CA TYR A 160 -6.45 -23.73 3.74
C TYR A 160 -5.61 -23.19 4.89
N VAL A 161 -5.90 -21.95 5.31
CA VAL A 161 -5.26 -21.32 6.48
C VAL A 161 -6.33 -20.72 7.36
N GLN A 162 -6.30 -21.06 8.65
CA GLN A 162 -7.13 -20.48 9.70
C GLN A 162 -6.28 -19.66 10.63
N GLY A 163 -6.69 -18.39 10.86
CA GLY A 163 -6.11 -17.49 11.84
C GLY A 163 -7.11 -17.14 12.94
N ILE A 164 -6.64 -17.06 14.16
CA ILE A 164 -7.37 -16.53 15.31
C ILE A 164 -6.46 -15.58 16.09
N GLY A 165 -7.01 -14.53 16.67
CA GLY A 165 -6.19 -13.56 17.37
C GLY A 165 -6.93 -12.70 18.38
N SER A 166 -6.19 -11.76 18.97
CA SER A 166 -6.70 -10.75 19.87
C SER A 166 -7.87 -9.99 19.26
N PHE A 167 -8.72 -9.40 20.09
CA PHE A 167 -9.87 -8.58 19.67
C PHE A 167 -10.91 -9.37 18.88
N ARG A 168 -11.06 -10.67 19.20
CA ARG A 168 -11.99 -11.59 18.52
C ARG A 168 -11.75 -11.62 16.99
N SER A 169 -10.47 -11.66 16.60
CA SER A 169 -10.10 -11.71 15.20
C SER A 169 -10.18 -13.12 14.65
N PHE A 170 -10.78 -13.27 13.47
CA PHE A 170 -10.85 -14.48 12.66
C PHE A 170 -10.41 -14.15 11.23
N ASP A 171 -9.42 -14.88 10.76
CA ASP A 171 -8.89 -14.73 9.41
C ASP A 171 -8.88 -16.10 8.73
N GLU A 172 -9.48 -16.22 7.57
CA GLU A 172 -9.56 -17.47 6.80
C GLU A 172 -9.06 -17.27 5.38
N PHE A 173 -8.32 -18.23 4.90
CA PHE A 173 -7.88 -18.30 3.51
C PHE A 173 -8.11 -19.68 2.94
N LEU A 174 -8.72 -19.72 1.76
CA LEU A 174 -8.87 -20.92 0.97
C LEU A 174 -8.33 -20.68 -0.44
N ARG A 175 -7.51 -21.61 -0.92
CA ARG A 175 -7.07 -21.67 -2.30
C ARG A 175 -7.40 -23.04 -2.87
N VAL A 176 -8.11 -23.07 -3.97
CA VAL A 176 -8.34 -24.25 -4.79
C VAL A 176 -7.78 -23.97 -6.16
N ALA A 177 -6.91 -24.82 -6.62
CA ALA A 177 -6.24 -24.64 -7.89
C ALA A 177 -6.21 -25.95 -8.69
N TRP A 178 -6.37 -25.86 -10.00
CA TRP A 178 -6.29 -26.96 -10.94
C TRP A 178 -5.53 -26.52 -12.18
N GLY A 179 -4.67 -27.41 -12.69
CA GLY A 179 -3.91 -27.11 -13.90
C GLY A 179 -3.51 -28.34 -14.68
N ASN A 180 -3.13 -28.09 -15.93
CA ASN A 180 -2.44 -28.99 -16.84
C ASN A 180 -1.55 -28.14 -17.78
N ASP A 181 -0.98 -28.74 -18.80
CA ASP A 181 -0.09 -28.06 -19.78
C ASP A 181 -0.71 -26.83 -20.45
N HIS A 182 -2.03 -26.80 -20.62
CA HIS A 182 -2.75 -25.75 -21.34
C HIS A 182 -3.53 -24.84 -20.41
N TRP A 183 -4.20 -25.41 -19.41
CA TRP A 183 -5.08 -24.68 -18.50
C TRP A 183 -4.48 -24.56 -17.11
N GLN A 184 -4.58 -23.37 -16.55
CA GLN A 184 -4.26 -23.09 -15.16
C GLN A 184 -5.40 -22.26 -14.58
N THR A 185 -6.05 -22.74 -13.54
CA THR A 185 -7.14 -22.02 -12.87
C THR A 185 -6.97 -22.09 -11.36
N GLN A 186 -7.30 -21.01 -10.68
CA GLN A 186 -7.33 -20.99 -9.21
C GLN A 186 -8.40 -20.03 -8.70
N THR A 187 -9.00 -20.42 -7.58
CA THR A 187 -9.86 -19.58 -6.76
C THR A 187 -9.18 -19.34 -5.43
N ARG A 188 -9.06 -18.08 -5.04
CA ARG A 188 -8.56 -17.67 -3.72
C ARG A 188 -9.69 -16.93 -2.99
N VAL A 189 -9.93 -17.28 -1.74
CA VAL A 189 -10.93 -16.64 -0.87
C VAL A 189 -10.22 -16.19 0.39
N VAL A 190 -10.44 -14.95 0.81
CA VAL A 190 -10.05 -14.42 2.11
C VAL A 190 -11.29 -13.92 2.81
N VAL A 191 -11.48 -14.31 4.05
CA VAL A 191 -12.47 -13.73 4.97
C VAL A 191 -11.73 -13.25 6.21
N SER A 192 -11.90 -11.99 6.57
CA SER A 192 -11.29 -11.40 7.76
C SER A 192 -12.34 -10.65 8.55
N SER A 193 -12.42 -10.93 9.84
CA SER A 193 -13.36 -10.26 10.75
C SER A 193 -12.74 -10.03 12.12
N SER A 194 -13.15 -8.97 12.79
CA SER A 194 -12.73 -8.66 14.16
C SER A 194 -13.74 -7.71 14.82
N ALA A 195 -13.85 -7.81 16.12
CA ALA A 195 -14.51 -6.76 16.91
C ALA A 195 -13.65 -5.51 17.07
N ASN A 196 -12.32 -5.67 16.95
CA ASN A 196 -11.34 -4.59 16.99
C ASN A 196 -11.49 -3.67 18.23
N ASP A 197 -11.91 -4.25 19.35
CA ASP A 197 -12.27 -3.59 20.62
C ASP A 197 -11.10 -3.51 21.61
N PHE A 198 -9.92 -3.17 21.11
CA PHE A 198 -8.70 -3.03 21.91
C PHE A 198 -8.83 -1.91 22.96
N LYS A 199 -8.02 -2.02 24.02
CA LYS A 199 -7.88 -0.99 25.04
C LYS A 199 -6.79 -0.02 24.65
N TYR A 200 -6.98 1.25 25.01
CA TYR A 200 -6.01 2.32 24.82
C TYR A 200 -6.09 3.36 25.93
N ILE A 201 -5.04 4.16 26.11
CA ILE A 201 -5.06 5.31 27.02
C ILE A 201 -5.58 6.52 26.24
N ASN A 202 -6.72 7.08 26.67
CA ASN A 202 -7.29 8.27 26.04
C ASN A 202 -6.57 9.54 26.52
N ARG A 203 -5.60 9.99 25.73
CA ARG A 203 -4.81 11.20 26.04
C ARG A 203 -5.53 12.52 25.73
N ASP A 204 -6.69 12.45 25.08
CA ASP A 204 -7.54 13.62 24.81
C ASP A 204 -8.52 13.90 25.96
N LYS A 205 -8.64 12.96 26.91
CA LYS A 205 -9.50 13.07 28.09
C LYS A 205 -8.68 13.03 29.36
N ARG A 206 -8.73 14.11 30.13
CA ARG A 206 -8.04 14.22 31.43
C ARG A 206 -9.05 14.17 32.55
N LEU A 207 -8.90 13.22 33.46
CA LEU A 207 -9.74 13.08 34.64
C LEU A 207 -8.97 13.52 35.88
N ASN A 208 -9.69 14.14 36.82
CA ASN A 208 -9.16 14.60 38.09
C ASN A 208 -9.69 13.74 39.21
N ILE A 209 -8.83 13.40 40.14
CA ILE A 209 -9.21 12.85 41.45
C ILE A 209 -9.18 14.01 42.47
N TYR A 210 -10.24 14.17 43.21
CA TYR A 210 -10.41 15.24 44.22
C TYR A 210 -10.30 14.65 45.61
N ASP A 211 -9.76 15.42 46.57
CA ASP A 211 -9.85 15.14 47.99
C ASP A 211 -11.21 15.58 48.58
N GLU A 212 -11.38 15.42 49.91
CA GLU A 212 -12.62 15.80 50.62
C GLU A 212 -12.88 17.33 50.55
N ASP A 213 -11.83 18.12 50.34
CA ASP A 213 -11.87 19.59 50.22
C ASP A 213 -12.03 20.05 48.76
N MET A 214 -12.30 19.15 47.83
CA MET A 214 -12.41 19.42 46.37
C MET A 214 -11.14 19.93 45.70
N ASN A 215 -9.96 19.71 46.29
CA ASN A 215 -8.67 19.98 45.63
C ASN A 215 -8.32 18.80 44.73
N ILE A 216 -7.71 19.10 43.58
CA ILE A 216 -7.20 18.10 42.67
C ILE A 216 -5.95 17.44 43.29
N VAL A 217 -6.05 16.17 43.66
CA VAL A 217 -4.95 15.37 44.23
C VAL A 217 -4.15 14.69 43.15
N GLU A 218 -4.85 14.20 42.11
CA GLU A 218 -4.22 13.48 41.00
C GLU A 218 -4.96 13.78 39.70
N GLN A 219 -4.19 13.73 38.60
CA GLN A 219 -4.73 13.83 37.24
C GLN A 219 -4.23 12.63 36.44
N TYR A 220 -5.13 11.94 35.75
CA TYR A 220 -4.76 10.80 34.94
C TYR A 220 -5.53 10.77 33.61
N TYR A 221 -5.01 9.97 32.66
CA TYR A 221 -5.64 9.66 31.40
C TYR A 221 -6.37 8.32 31.54
N PRO A 222 -7.67 8.21 31.26
CA PRO A 222 -8.40 6.98 31.43
C PRO A 222 -8.04 5.92 30.38
N GLU A 223 -8.07 4.65 30.80
CA GLU A 223 -8.08 3.53 29.87
C GLU A 223 -9.49 3.36 29.31
N GLU A 224 -9.63 3.41 28.00
CA GLU A 224 -10.89 3.23 27.28
C GLU A 224 -10.79 2.09 26.29
N ARG A 225 -11.93 1.66 25.72
CA ARG A 225 -11.98 0.68 24.64
C ARG A 225 -12.29 1.36 23.31
N ASN A 226 -11.65 0.88 22.24
CA ASN A 226 -12.01 1.27 20.89
C ASN A 226 -13.47 0.88 20.62
N ARG A 227 -14.29 1.88 20.27
CA ARG A 227 -15.70 1.71 19.97
C ARG A 227 -15.94 1.80 18.48
N SER A 228 -16.90 1.04 17.95
CA SER A 228 -17.27 1.08 16.52
C SER A 228 -16.09 0.79 15.60
N GLY A 229 -15.30 -0.23 15.93
CA GLY A 229 -14.16 -0.67 15.11
C GLY A 229 -14.38 -2.02 14.44
N ALA A 230 -15.55 -2.65 14.61
CA ALA A 230 -15.83 -3.97 14.10
C ALA A 230 -15.86 -3.99 12.56
N TYR A 231 -15.38 -5.08 11.98
CA TYR A 231 -15.41 -5.24 10.52
C TYR A 231 -15.59 -6.70 10.10
N CYS A 232 -16.04 -6.87 8.86
CA CYS A 232 -16.06 -8.13 8.15
C CYS A 232 -15.80 -7.88 6.66
N ASP A 233 -14.67 -8.37 6.18
CA ASP A 233 -14.23 -8.25 4.78
C ASP A 233 -14.17 -9.62 4.13
N MET A 234 -14.73 -9.76 2.94
CA MET A 234 -14.65 -10.95 2.13
C MET A 234 -14.09 -10.60 0.74
N HIS A 235 -13.09 -11.33 0.32
CA HIS A 235 -12.48 -11.22 -1.00
C HIS A 235 -12.51 -12.57 -1.71
N ILE A 236 -12.88 -12.57 -2.97
CA ILE A 236 -12.84 -13.74 -3.86
C ILE A 236 -12.08 -13.34 -5.11
N LEU A 237 -11.00 -14.05 -5.40
CA LEU A 237 -10.22 -13.90 -6.63
C LEU A 237 -10.28 -15.17 -7.45
N GLN A 238 -10.87 -15.10 -8.62
CA GLN A 238 -10.87 -16.15 -9.62
C GLN A 238 -9.89 -15.82 -10.72
N GLU A 239 -9.06 -16.79 -11.06
CA GLU A 239 -8.07 -16.68 -12.13
C GLU A 239 -8.19 -17.89 -13.04
N ALA A 240 -8.11 -17.67 -14.33
CA ALA A 240 -8.08 -18.72 -15.35
C ALA A 240 -7.14 -18.31 -16.48
N TYR A 241 -6.23 -19.20 -16.85
CA TYR A 241 -5.25 -18.95 -17.91
C TYR A 241 -5.27 -20.12 -18.89
N TYR A 242 -5.20 -19.79 -20.16
CA TYR A 242 -5.06 -20.74 -21.25
C TYR A 242 -3.79 -20.46 -22.03
N ASN A 243 -2.90 -21.46 -22.11
CA ASN A 243 -1.66 -21.40 -22.86
C ASN A 243 -1.83 -22.20 -24.17
N THR A 244 -1.63 -21.56 -25.31
CA THR A 244 -1.83 -22.22 -26.62
C THR A 244 -0.66 -23.13 -27.03
N GLY A 245 0.44 -23.12 -26.27
CA GLY A 245 1.69 -23.82 -26.63
C GLY A 245 2.51 -23.13 -27.74
N ARG A 246 1.98 -22.05 -28.36
CA ARG A 246 2.61 -21.31 -29.45
C ARG A 246 3.16 -19.92 -29.02
N GLY A 247 3.25 -19.70 -27.71
CA GLY A 247 3.69 -18.42 -27.14
C GLY A 247 2.55 -17.44 -26.84
N ASP A 248 1.29 -17.87 -26.98
CA ASP A 248 0.11 -17.11 -26.63
C ASP A 248 -0.41 -17.57 -25.27
N ARG A 249 -0.82 -16.61 -24.47
CA ARG A 249 -1.55 -16.81 -23.20
C ARG A 249 -2.78 -15.93 -23.18
N ILE A 250 -3.91 -16.51 -22.84
CA ILE A 250 -5.16 -15.79 -22.56
C ILE A 250 -5.41 -15.93 -21.07
N GLY A 251 -5.66 -14.83 -20.38
CA GLY A 251 -5.92 -14.79 -18.93
C GLY A 251 -7.23 -14.07 -18.62
N LEU A 252 -8.02 -14.64 -17.73
CA LEU A 252 -9.19 -13.99 -17.12
C LEU A 252 -8.99 -13.94 -15.61
N ASN A 253 -9.03 -12.74 -15.06
CA ASN A 253 -8.94 -12.49 -13.63
C ASN A 253 -10.18 -11.72 -13.18
N ALA A 254 -10.85 -12.20 -12.13
CA ALA A 254 -12.01 -11.54 -11.53
C ALA A 254 -11.86 -11.49 -10.02
N TRP A 255 -11.88 -10.27 -9.46
CA TRP A 255 -11.72 -10.02 -8.03
C TRP A 255 -12.97 -9.34 -7.48
N TYR A 256 -13.69 -10.03 -6.62
CA TYR A 256 -14.85 -9.53 -5.90
C TYR A 256 -14.48 -9.19 -4.45
N ILE A 257 -14.98 -8.07 -3.98
CA ILE A 257 -14.78 -7.53 -2.62
C ILE A 257 -16.15 -7.22 -2.05
N ASN A 258 -16.40 -7.67 -0.82
CA ASN A 258 -17.54 -7.26 0.00
C ASN A 258 -17.04 -6.89 1.39
N SER A 259 -17.16 -5.63 1.75
CA SER A 259 -16.62 -5.06 2.98
C SER A 259 -17.74 -4.37 3.77
N ASN A 260 -17.78 -4.63 5.06
CA ASN A 260 -18.68 -3.97 6.02
C ASN A 260 -17.85 -3.59 7.24
N ARG A 261 -17.65 -2.30 7.45
CA ARG A 261 -16.74 -1.75 8.46
C ARG A 261 -17.45 -0.69 9.29
N GLU A 262 -17.34 -0.81 10.58
CA GLU A 262 -17.57 0.29 11.49
C GLU A 262 -16.32 1.17 11.54
N LEU A 263 -16.51 2.49 11.60
CA LEU A 263 -15.42 3.46 11.62
C LEU A 263 -15.40 4.16 12.98
N PRO A 264 -14.34 4.00 13.80
CA PRO A 264 -14.22 4.72 15.06
C PRO A 264 -14.26 6.24 14.83
N LEU A 265 -14.87 6.97 15.74
CA LEU A 265 -14.75 8.43 15.78
C LEU A 265 -13.35 8.84 16.26
N LEU A 266 -12.99 10.12 16.15
CA LEU A 266 -11.86 10.66 16.89
C LEU A 266 -12.14 10.59 18.40
N THR A 267 -11.13 10.35 19.21
CA THR A 267 -11.28 10.30 20.68
C THR A 267 -11.86 11.56 21.28
N THR A 268 -11.68 12.70 20.60
CA THR A 268 -12.29 14.00 20.95
C THR A 268 -13.79 14.11 20.66
N ASP A 269 -14.32 13.25 19.79
CA ASP A 269 -15.71 13.35 19.29
C ASP A 269 -16.69 12.44 20.05
N TYR A 270 -16.17 11.61 20.96
CA TYR A 270 -17.00 10.78 21.82
C TYR A 270 -17.60 11.62 22.95
N ALA A 271 -18.93 11.70 23.00
CA ALA A 271 -19.65 12.18 24.18
C ALA A 271 -20.02 10.99 25.06
N ASP A 272 -19.97 11.16 26.38
CA ASP A 272 -20.07 10.06 27.36
C ASP A 272 -21.38 9.27 27.27
N ASP A 273 -22.51 9.92 26.90
CA ASP A 273 -23.86 9.34 26.95
C ASP A 273 -24.56 9.29 25.59
N THR A 274 -23.83 9.42 24.47
CA THR A 274 -24.45 9.38 23.14
C THR A 274 -24.11 8.11 22.37
N GLU A 275 -25.14 7.40 21.90
CA GLU A 275 -24.97 6.32 20.94
C GLU A 275 -24.76 6.87 19.54
N PHE A 276 -23.97 6.16 18.74
CA PHE A 276 -23.76 6.49 17.34
C PHE A 276 -23.56 5.23 16.50
N GLU A 277 -23.90 5.33 15.22
CA GLU A 277 -23.57 4.35 14.18
C GLU A 277 -22.69 5.06 13.13
N ASN A 278 -21.49 4.57 12.90
CA ASN A 278 -20.58 5.10 11.89
C ASN A 278 -20.07 3.92 11.05
N ARG A 279 -20.65 3.71 9.87
CA ARG A 279 -20.49 2.49 9.10
C ARG A 279 -20.26 2.76 7.61
N GLN A 280 -19.30 2.04 7.04
CA GLN A 280 -19.04 1.99 5.61
C GLN A 280 -19.28 0.58 5.08
N ARG A 281 -19.98 0.48 3.96
CA ARG A 281 -20.17 -0.75 3.20
C ARG A 281 -19.68 -0.54 1.78
N GLU A 282 -18.90 -1.48 1.29
CA GLU A 282 -18.34 -1.43 -0.07
C GLU A 282 -18.50 -2.79 -0.76
N GLN A 283 -18.96 -2.74 -2.01
CA GLN A 283 -18.94 -3.87 -2.92
C GLN A 283 -18.19 -3.46 -4.18
N THR A 284 -17.15 -4.23 -4.52
CA THR A 284 -16.33 -3.96 -5.69
C THR A 284 -16.13 -5.24 -6.51
N LEU A 285 -16.36 -5.17 -7.79
CA LEU A 285 -15.99 -6.20 -8.77
C LEU A 285 -14.96 -5.62 -9.73
N ARG A 286 -13.82 -6.29 -9.87
CA ARG A 286 -12.77 -5.98 -10.86
C ARG A 286 -12.57 -7.15 -11.77
N THR A 287 -12.60 -6.94 -13.08
CA THR A 287 -12.33 -7.99 -14.07
C THR A 287 -11.30 -7.53 -15.07
N VAL A 288 -10.40 -8.44 -15.45
CA VAL A 288 -9.38 -8.20 -16.49
C VAL A 288 -9.31 -9.45 -17.37
N LEU A 289 -9.56 -9.27 -18.66
CA LEU A 289 -9.27 -10.24 -19.71
C LEU A 289 -7.99 -9.77 -20.39
N SER A 290 -7.01 -10.65 -20.52
CA SER A 290 -5.71 -10.36 -21.12
C SER A 290 -5.36 -11.39 -22.19
N TRP A 291 -4.66 -10.93 -23.22
CA TRP A 291 -3.97 -11.74 -24.19
C TRP A 291 -2.51 -11.30 -24.25
N GLU A 292 -1.60 -12.24 -24.14
CA GLU A 292 -0.18 -12.02 -24.25
C GLU A 292 0.38 -12.90 -25.36
N HIS A 293 1.24 -12.33 -26.20
CA HIS A 293 2.00 -13.03 -27.21
C HIS A 293 3.48 -12.79 -27.03
N LEU A 294 4.23 -13.86 -26.87
CA LEU A 294 5.67 -13.80 -26.60
C LEU A 294 6.43 -14.49 -27.73
N ARG A 295 7.31 -13.74 -28.37
CA ARG A 295 8.31 -14.21 -29.35
C ARG A 295 9.72 -13.74 -28.95
N SER A 296 10.73 -14.29 -29.61
CA SER A 296 12.12 -13.94 -29.29
C SER A 296 12.45 -12.47 -29.52
N ALA A 297 11.87 -11.84 -30.55
CA ALA A 297 12.14 -10.46 -30.92
C ALA A 297 11.08 -9.46 -30.44
N TRP A 298 9.87 -9.92 -30.10
CA TRP A 298 8.78 -9.03 -29.71
C TRP A 298 7.81 -9.64 -28.73
N LYS A 299 7.24 -8.80 -27.92
CA LYS A 299 6.15 -9.14 -26.99
C LYS A 299 5.00 -8.19 -27.24
N MET A 300 3.78 -8.73 -27.29
CA MET A 300 2.55 -7.95 -27.29
C MET A 300 1.68 -8.39 -26.13
N SER A 301 0.96 -7.43 -25.55
CA SER A 301 -0.14 -7.72 -24.62
C SER A 301 -1.30 -6.77 -24.87
N VAL A 302 -2.50 -7.32 -24.86
CA VAL A 302 -3.75 -6.57 -24.93
C VAL A 302 -4.61 -6.99 -23.76
N SER A 303 -5.17 -6.04 -23.06
CA SER A 303 -6.08 -6.29 -21.94
C SER A 303 -7.27 -5.36 -21.98
N GLY A 304 -8.42 -5.89 -21.56
CA GLY A 304 -9.63 -5.12 -21.35
C GLY A 304 -10.24 -5.52 -20.01
N GLY A 305 -10.94 -4.62 -19.36
CA GLY A 305 -11.50 -4.89 -18.06
C GLY A 305 -12.64 -3.97 -17.66
N TYR A 306 -13.27 -4.32 -16.57
CA TYR A 306 -14.38 -3.58 -15.99
C TYR A 306 -14.25 -3.55 -14.48
N VAL A 307 -14.51 -2.38 -13.91
CA VAL A 307 -14.61 -2.18 -12.47
C VAL A 307 -15.99 -1.63 -12.13
N HIS A 308 -16.66 -2.27 -11.20
CA HIS A 308 -17.86 -1.75 -10.56
C HIS A 308 -17.58 -1.58 -9.06
N THR A 309 -17.80 -0.40 -8.52
CA THR A 309 -17.73 -0.14 -7.07
C THR A 309 -19.01 0.55 -6.63
N SER A 310 -19.64 0.01 -5.60
CA SER A 310 -20.77 0.61 -4.88
C SER A 310 -20.37 0.81 -3.43
N MET A 311 -20.42 2.05 -2.95
CA MET A 311 -20.06 2.39 -1.58
C MET A 311 -21.22 3.14 -0.90
N ALA A 312 -21.50 2.75 0.34
CA ALA A 312 -22.48 3.37 1.22
C ALA A 312 -21.77 3.74 2.53
N TYR A 313 -21.91 4.99 2.93
CA TYR A 313 -21.45 5.49 4.22
C TYR A 313 -22.63 6.07 4.99
N ASP A 314 -22.81 5.64 6.24
CA ASP A 314 -23.86 6.07 7.13
C ASP A 314 -23.25 6.52 8.47
N TYR A 315 -23.49 7.78 8.85
CA TYR A 315 -23.21 8.30 10.18
C TYR A 315 -24.49 8.78 10.81
N LYS A 316 -24.85 8.17 11.94
CA LYS A 316 -26.03 8.50 12.75
C LYS A 316 -25.60 8.74 14.17
N ARG A 317 -26.31 9.59 14.87
CA ARG A 317 -26.07 9.91 16.28
C ARG A 317 -27.38 10.04 17.02
N ASP A 318 -27.42 9.54 18.25
CA ASP A 318 -28.50 9.84 19.19
C ASP A 318 -28.23 11.17 19.90
N PRO A 319 -29.10 12.19 19.78
CA PRO A 319 -28.95 13.44 20.49
C PRO A 319 -29.27 13.36 21.98
N GLY A 320 -29.48 12.14 22.57
CA GLY A 320 -29.79 11.91 23.97
C GLY A 320 -31.25 11.63 24.23
N ASN A 321 -32.05 11.31 23.23
CA ASN A 321 -33.48 10.99 23.33
C ASN A 321 -33.83 9.55 22.91
N GLY A 322 -32.85 8.69 22.69
CA GLY A 322 -33.02 7.31 22.23
C GLY A 322 -33.39 7.16 20.76
N ILE A 323 -33.28 8.24 19.96
CA ILE A 323 -33.61 8.23 18.53
C ILE A 323 -32.36 8.52 17.73
N MET A 324 -31.95 7.54 16.91
CA MET A 324 -30.79 7.68 15.99
C MET A 324 -31.13 8.60 14.82
N VAL A 325 -30.52 9.78 14.81
CA VAL A 325 -30.67 10.78 13.74
C VAL A 325 -29.57 10.64 12.71
N PRO A 326 -29.89 10.49 11.42
CA PRO A 326 -28.87 10.45 10.36
C PRO A 326 -28.20 11.82 10.23
N MET A 327 -26.88 11.84 10.44
CA MET A 327 -26.03 13.03 10.30
C MET A 327 -25.43 13.12 8.89
N THR A 328 -25.04 11.97 8.32
CA THR A 328 -24.51 11.88 6.95
C THR A 328 -24.94 10.55 6.34
N GLU A 329 -25.45 10.59 5.14
CA GLU A 329 -25.69 9.43 4.29
C GLU A 329 -25.07 9.69 2.95
N SER A 330 -24.00 8.95 2.62
CA SER A 330 -23.33 9.05 1.33
C SER A 330 -23.48 7.76 0.55
N ARG A 331 -23.77 7.88 -0.73
CA ARG A 331 -23.91 6.75 -1.66
C ARG A 331 -23.13 7.10 -2.93
N SER A 332 -22.21 6.24 -3.31
CA SER A 332 -21.49 6.40 -4.57
C SER A 332 -21.48 5.12 -5.40
N LYS A 333 -21.51 5.30 -6.71
CA LYS A 333 -21.34 4.23 -7.70
C LYS A 333 -20.30 4.67 -8.72
N VAL A 334 -19.33 3.79 -8.93
CA VAL A 334 -18.27 3.99 -9.91
C VAL A 334 -18.27 2.81 -10.87
N ASN A 335 -18.40 3.08 -12.16
CA ASN A 335 -18.20 2.11 -13.22
C ASN A 335 -17.04 2.57 -14.08
N THR A 336 -16.08 1.70 -14.33
CA THR A 336 -14.92 2.00 -15.17
C THR A 336 -14.74 0.91 -16.22
N LEU A 337 -14.71 1.31 -17.47
CA LEU A 337 -14.23 0.46 -18.58
C LEU A 337 -12.74 0.74 -18.78
N TYR A 338 -11.98 -0.31 -18.98
CA TYR A 338 -10.54 -0.27 -19.14
C TYR A 338 -10.11 -0.99 -20.41
N GLY A 339 -9.15 -0.42 -21.11
CA GLY A 339 -8.48 -1.04 -22.25
C GLY A 339 -7.00 -0.67 -22.26
N ARG A 340 -6.13 -1.63 -22.57
CA ARG A 340 -4.68 -1.40 -22.69
C ARG A 340 -4.07 -2.29 -23.75
N ALA A 341 -3.13 -1.74 -24.50
CA ALA A 341 -2.30 -2.45 -25.45
C ALA A 341 -0.83 -2.04 -25.23
N ASP A 342 0.04 -3.01 -25.05
CA ASP A 342 1.48 -2.84 -24.90
C ASP A 342 2.22 -3.64 -25.97
N GLY A 343 3.24 -3.05 -26.57
CA GLY A 343 4.11 -3.70 -27.53
C GLY A 343 5.57 -3.44 -27.21
N GLU A 344 6.42 -4.46 -27.31
CA GLU A 344 7.85 -4.37 -27.15
C GLU A 344 8.54 -5.06 -28.32
N TYR A 345 9.55 -4.39 -28.87
CA TYR A 345 10.36 -4.91 -29.98
C TYR A 345 11.84 -4.82 -29.65
N TYR A 346 12.53 -5.95 -29.73
CA TYR A 346 13.95 -6.11 -29.45
C TYR A 346 14.74 -6.20 -30.75
N ILE A 347 15.73 -5.33 -30.94
CA ILE A 347 16.70 -5.43 -32.02
C ILE A 347 18.03 -5.92 -31.44
N GLY A 348 18.23 -7.22 -31.53
CA GLY A 348 19.33 -7.89 -30.85
C GLY A 348 19.28 -7.67 -29.33
N SER A 349 20.45 -7.55 -28.71
CA SER A 349 20.61 -7.25 -27.29
C SER A 349 20.78 -5.76 -26.96
N LYS A 350 20.78 -4.90 -27.99
CA LYS A 350 21.21 -3.49 -27.86
C LYS A 350 20.08 -2.49 -27.85
N TRP A 351 18.93 -2.80 -28.46
CA TRP A 351 17.82 -1.89 -28.58
C TRP A 351 16.51 -2.53 -28.09
N LEU A 352 15.72 -1.76 -27.39
CA LEU A 352 14.34 -2.05 -27.06
C LEU A 352 13.47 -0.84 -27.38
N PHE A 353 12.50 -1.03 -28.26
CA PHE A 353 11.42 -0.08 -28.50
C PHE A 353 10.16 -0.61 -27.85
N ALA A 354 9.43 0.26 -27.14
CA ALA A 354 8.15 -0.11 -26.57
C ALA A 354 7.13 1.01 -26.79
N ALA A 355 5.88 0.58 -26.96
CA ALA A 355 4.73 1.45 -27.08
C ALA A 355 3.63 0.95 -26.14
N SER A 356 2.91 1.86 -25.50
CA SER A 356 1.76 1.56 -24.66
C SER A 356 0.64 2.54 -24.94
N LEU A 357 -0.58 2.01 -25.03
CA LEU A 357 -1.82 2.78 -25.13
C LEU A 357 -2.77 2.29 -24.05
N SER A 358 -3.37 3.18 -23.27
CA SER A 358 -4.39 2.82 -22.29
C SER A 358 -5.58 3.78 -22.32
N LEU A 359 -6.75 3.22 -22.10
CA LEU A 359 -8.02 3.92 -22.04
C LEU A 359 -8.74 3.57 -20.75
N HIS A 360 -9.25 4.58 -20.06
CA HIS A 360 -10.22 4.44 -18.97
C HIS A 360 -11.42 5.30 -19.27
N GLN A 361 -12.61 4.72 -19.18
CA GLN A 361 -13.88 5.46 -19.25
C GLN A 361 -14.57 5.30 -17.91
N HIS A 362 -14.65 6.38 -17.15
CA HIS A 362 -15.30 6.42 -15.86
C HIS A 362 -16.72 6.95 -15.97
N PHE A 363 -17.64 6.34 -15.23
CA PHE A 363 -19.00 6.81 -14.97
C PHE A 363 -19.17 6.84 -13.45
N VAL A 364 -19.37 8.00 -12.88
CA VAL A 364 -19.41 8.20 -11.43
C VAL A 364 -20.69 8.91 -11.04
N GLU A 365 -21.41 8.32 -10.11
CA GLU A 365 -22.56 8.91 -9.43
C GLU A 365 -22.23 9.01 -7.94
N SER A 366 -22.32 10.21 -7.38
CA SER A 366 -22.19 10.49 -5.95
C SER A 366 -23.42 11.23 -5.47
N ARG A 367 -24.00 10.77 -4.35
CA ARG A 367 -25.13 11.39 -3.69
C ARG A 367 -24.87 11.44 -2.20
N ASP A 368 -24.92 12.65 -1.64
CA ASP A 368 -24.75 12.90 -0.23
C ASP A 368 -25.98 13.57 0.32
N ARG A 369 -26.56 13.00 1.38
CA ARG A 369 -27.61 13.60 2.15
C ARG A 369 -26.97 14.22 3.39
N SER A 370 -26.92 15.54 3.41
CA SER A 370 -26.52 16.33 4.57
C SER A 370 -27.76 16.88 5.24
N ILE A 371 -27.81 16.82 6.56
CA ILE A 371 -28.97 17.31 7.33
C ILE A 371 -28.97 18.83 7.42
N VAL A 372 -27.82 19.47 7.24
CA VAL A 372 -27.69 20.93 7.38
C VAL A 372 -27.20 21.55 6.08
N LEU A 373 -28.12 22.00 5.26
CA LEU A 373 -27.83 23.02 4.26
C LEU A 373 -27.75 24.37 4.96
N GLN A 374 -26.97 25.32 4.43
CA GLN A 374 -26.77 26.67 5.02
C GLN A 374 -28.07 27.48 5.24
N ASP A 375 -29.16 27.09 4.65
CA ASP A 375 -30.50 27.66 4.73
C ASP A 375 -31.46 26.85 5.62
N GLY A 376 -30.95 25.85 6.38
CA GLY A 376 -31.72 25.03 7.32
C GLY A 376 -32.55 23.94 6.64
N GLY A 377 -32.42 23.73 5.34
CA GLY A 377 -33.06 22.65 4.59
C GLY A 377 -32.24 21.36 4.59
N SER A 378 -32.90 20.21 4.56
CA SER A 378 -32.27 18.92 4.21
C SER A 378 -32.34 18.72 2.70
N GLY A 379 -31.20 18.51 2.05
CA GLY A 379 -31.13 18.28 0.61
C GLY A 379 -30.21 17.13 0.27
N ILE A 380 -30.47 16.49 -0.88
CA ILE A 380 -29.54 15.56 -1.51
C ILE A 380 -28.65 16.38 -2.43
N VAL A 381 -27.36 16.39 -2.16
CA VAL A 381 -26.34 17.01 -3.01
C VAL A 381 -25.50 15.91 -3.65
N GLY A 382 -24.82 16.21 -4.74
CA GLY A 382 -23.95 15.24 -5.40
C GLY A 382 -23.68 15.58 -6.83
N TYR A 383 -23.09 14.65 -7.55
CA TYR A 383 -22.80 14.81 -8.98
C TYR A 383 -22.94 13.50 -9.73
N ASN A 384 -23.15 13.61 -11.03
CA ASN A 384 -23.12 12.50 -11.99
C ASN A 384 -22.22 12.92 -13.15
N GLN A 385 -21.07 12.26 -13.28
CA GLN A 385 -20.05 12.66 -14.24
C GLN A 385 -19.47 11.46 -14.99
N ALA A 386 -19.19 11.67 -16.28
CA ALA A 386 -18.44 10.75 -17.10
C ALA A 386 -17.11 11.40 -17.51
N ARG A 387 -16.00 10.64 -17.40
CA ARG A 387 -14.68 11.11 -17.81
C ARG A 387 -13.91 10.03 -18.57
N VAL A 388 -13.45 10.39 -19.77
CA VAL A 388 -12.51 9.58 -20.53
C VAL A 388 -11.08 9.98 -20.16
N GLU A 389 -10.20 9.00 -20.01
CA GLU A 389 -8.77 9.18 -19.82
C GLU A 389 -8.04 8.29 -20.80
N LEU A 390 -7.25 8.89 -21.68
CA LEU A 390 -6.42 8.21 -22.66
C LEU A 390 -4.96 8.53 -22.38
N SER A 391 -4.10 7.53 -22.41
CA SER A 391 -2.66 7.74 -22.28
C SER A 391 -1.92 6.93 -23.34
N GLY A 392 -1.02 7.61 -24.06
CA GLY A 392 -0.11 7.01 -25.03
C GLY A 392 1.34 7.24 -24.61
N SER A 393 2.18 6.21 -24.71
CA SER A 393 3.62 6.35 -24.46
C SER A 393 4.47 5.58 -25.48
N LEU A 394 5.61 6.17 -25.80
CA LEU A 394 6.65 5.56 -26.61
C LEU A 394 7.96 5.56 -25.83
N SER A 395 8.69 4.48 -25.90
CA SER A 395 10.03 4.41 -25.30
C SER A 395 11.06 3.77 -26.24
N ALA A 396 12.27 4.27 -26.16
CA ALA A 396 13.44 3.70 -26.83
C ALA A 396 14.56 3.52 -25.79
N LYS A 397 15.07 2.31 -25.65
CA LYS A 397 16.19 2.00 -24.76
C LYS A 397 17.35 1.43 -25.56
N TRP A 398 18.54 1.93 -25.28
CA TRP A 398 19.76 1.61 -25.99
C TRP A 398 20.87 1.20 -25.03
N ARG A 399 21.44 0.05 -25.25
CA ARG A 399 22.58 -0.50 -24.52
C ARG A 399 23.74 -0.82 -25.49
N PRO A 400 24.53 0.19 -25.88
CA PRO A 400 25.62 0.00 -26.83
C PRO A 400 26.70 -0.97 -26.33
N THR A 401 26.93 -0.96 -25.01
CA THR A 401 27.91 -1.81 -24.34
C THR A 401 27.30 -2.46 -23.10
N LYS A 402 27.95 -3.50 -22.57
CA LYS A 402 27.51 -4.10 -21.27
C LYS A 402 27.60 -3.11 -20.11
N ARG A 403 28.39 -2.03 -20.24
CA ARG A 403 28.65 -1.08 -19.16
C ARG A 403 27.75 0.14 -19.17
N PHE A 404 27.14 0.51 -20.28
CA PHE A 404 26.36 1.73 -20.43
C PHE A 404 25.02 1.46 -21.08
N GLY A 405 23.99 2.09 -20.54
CA GLY A 405 22.64 2.08 -21.09
C GLY A 405 21.95 3.43 -20.95
N MET A 406 21.11 3.78 -21.91
CA MET A 406 20.23 4.94 -21.84
C MET A 406 18.84 4.61 -22.35
N GLY A 407 17.82 5.34 -21.86
CA GLY A 407 16.44 5.18 -22.26
C GLY A 407 15.72 6.52 -22.30
N LEU A 408 14.90 6.70 -23.32
CA LEU A 408 14.00 7.85 -23.47
C LEU A 408 12.56 7.32 -23.45
N VAL A 409 11.70 8.00 -22.69
CA VAL A 409 10.25 7.78 -22.69
C VAL A 409 9.57 9.10 -23.00
N VAL A 410 8.57 9.06 -23.85
CA VAL A 410 7.70 10.19 -24.16
C VAL A 410 6.28 9.72 -23.97
N ARG A 411 5.50 10.44 -23.16
CA ARG A 411 4.10 10.14 -22.86
C ARG A 411 3.23 11.37 -23.06
N GLU A 412 2.00 11.16 -23.45
CA GLU A 412 0.96 12.20 -23.53
C GLU A 412 -0.35 11.62 -23.01
N GLU A 413 -1.14 12.44 -22.33
CA GLU A 413 -2.39 12.03 -21.69
C GLU A 413 -3.53 13.01 -22.00
N LEU A 414 -4.71 12.44 -22.21
CA LEU A 414 -5.97 13.18 -22.38
C LEU A 414 -6.91 12.87 -21.21
N PHE A 415 -7.39 13.89 -20.52
CA PHE A 415 -8.37 13.78 -19.45
C PHE A 415 -9.63 14.57 -19.82
N GLY A 416 -10.70 13.86 -20.16
CA GLY A 416 -11.88 14.48 -20.75
C GLY A 416 -11.51 15.18 -22.06
N THR A 417 -11.49 16.51 -22.07
CA THR A 417 -11.09 17.32 -23.21
C THR A 417 -9.73 18.00 -23.05
N LYS A 418 -9.05 17.80 -21.91
CA LYS A 418 -7.78 18.47 -21.59
C LYS A 418 -6.61 17.54 -21.92
N LEU A 419 -5.78 17.96 -22.89
CA LEU A 419 -4.54 17.27 -23.24
C LEU A 419 -3.40 17.77 -22.35
N THR A 420 -2.55 16.85 -21.86
CA THR A 420 -1.31 17.24 -21.18
C THR A 420 -0.28 17.75 -22.19
N PRO A 421 0.63 18.63 -21.78
CA PRO A 421 1.89 18.77 -22.51
C PRO A 421 2.65 17.46 -22.52
N ILE A 422 3.54 17.29 -23.49
CA ILE A 422 4.42 16.12 -23.60
C ILE A 422 5.15 15.88 -22.27
N ILE A 423 5.12 14.64 -21.82
CA ILE A 423 5.73 14.15 -20.58
C ILE A 423 7.01 13.35 -20.93
N PRO A 424 8.19 14.01 -20.92
CA PRO A 424 9.45 13.34 -21.22
C PRO A 424 10.05 12.70 -19.97
N ALA A 425 10.79 11.61 -20.17
CA ALA A 425 11.68 11.05 -19.16
C ALA A 425 12.95 10.48 -19.81
N LEU A 426 14.09 10.75 -19.19
CA LEU A 426 15.40 10.25 -19.58
C LEU A 426 15.96 9.37 -18.45
N PHE A 427 16.51 8.23 -18.82
CA PHE A 427 17.11 7.24 -17.94
C PHE A 427 18.51 6.90 -18.41
N VAL A 428 19.45 6.80 -17.48
CA VAL A 428 20.83 6.41 -17.78
C VAL A 428 21.33 5.45 -16.70
N ASP A 429 22.07 4.44 -17.11
CA ASP A 429 22.82 3.61 -16.17
C ASP A 429 24.25 3.33 -16.65
N GLY A 430 25.16 3.13 -15.69
CA GLY A 430 26.55 2.82 -15.96
C GLY A 430 27.13 1.84 -14.94
N VAL A 431 27.84 0.80 -15.42
CA VAL A 431 28.57 -0.13 -14.55
C VAL A 431 29.91 0.48 -14.18
N LEU A 432 30.08 0.78 -12.88
CA LEU A 432 31.32 1.30 -12.31
C LEU A 432 32.32 0.18 -11.99
N SER A 433 31.81 -0.98 -11.55
CA SER A 433 32.62 -2.15 -11.26
C SER A 433 31.87 -3.43 -11.58
N GLU A 434 32.46 -4.33 -12.33
CA GLU A 434 31.90 -5.64 -12.67
C GLU A 434 32.03 -6.63 -11.50
N ARG A 435 33.12 -6.55 -10.72
CA ARG A 435 33.38 -7.48 -9.60
C ARG A 435 32.32 -7.38 -8.47
N GLY A 436 31.86 -6.17 -8.17
CA GLY A 436 30.82 -5.91 -7.17
C GLY A 436 29.47 -5.64 -7.79
N ASN A 437 29.31 -5.81 -9.11
CA ASN A 437 28.13 -5.41 -9.87
C ASN A 437 27.65 -4.00 -9.43
N ILE A 438 28.61 -3.06 -9.32
CA ILE A 438 28.31 -1.69 -8.89
C ILE A 438 27.80 -0.90 -10.08
N VAL A 439 26.59 -0.36 -9.96
CA VAL A 439 25.89 0.35 -11.03
C VAL A 439 25.45 1.71 -10.53
N ALA A 440 25.87 2.76 -11.25
CA ALA A 440 25.28 4.09 -11.10
C ALA A 440 24.07 4.24 -12.00
N LYS A 441 23.02 4.90 -11.51
CA LYS A 441 21.78 5.19 -12.23
C LYS A 441 21.44 6.67 -12.07
N ALA A 442 20.92 7.29 -13.12
CA ALA A 442 20.36 8.63 -13.05
C ALA A 442 19.12 8.72 -13.94
N SER A 443 18.16 9.52 -13.54
CA SER A 443 16.98 9.77 -14.34
C SER A 443 16.34 11.13 -14.04
N VAL A 444 15.64 11.67 -15.03
CA VAL A 444 14.84 12.88 -14.92
C VAL A 444 13.52 12.66 -15.63
N SER A 445 12.42 13.12 -15.05
CA SER A 445 11.10 13.08 -15.68
C SER A 445 10.25 14.28 -15.32
N ARG A 446 9.34 14.63 -16.22
CA ARG A 446 8.24 15.53 -15.95
C ARG A 446 6.97 14.71 -15.74
N ASN A 447 6.18 15.04 -14.74
CA ASN A 447 4.92 14.35 -14.46
C ASN A 447 3.79 15.35 -14.22
N TYR A 448 2.55 14.89 -14.42
CA TYR A 448 1.32 15.62 -14.19
C TYR A 448 0.34 14.79 -13.39
N ARG A 449 -0.51 15.46 -12.60
CA ARG A 449 -1.72 14.87 -12.03
C ARG A 449 -2.92 15.74 -12.31
N PHE A 450 -3.93 15.17 -12.90
CA PHE A 450 -5.22 15.83 -13.08
C PHE A 450 -6.02 15.85 -11.78
N PRO A 451 -6.83 16.91 -11.53
CA PRO A 451 -7.76 16.93 -10.43
C PRO A 451 -8.69 15.71 -10.46
N THR A 452 -8.99 15.17 -9.30
CA THR A 452 -9.94 14.07 -9.13
C THR A 452 -11.37 14.54 -9.42
N LEU A 453 -12.33 13.60 -9.54
CA LEU A 453 -13.72 14.01 -9.75
C LEU A 453 -14.30 14.72 -8.51
N ASN A 454 -13.87 14.37 -7.30
CA ASN A 454 -14.25 15.11 -6.11
C ASN A 454 -13.61 16.50 -6.06
N ASP A 455 -12.34 16.65 -6.46
CA ASP A 455 -11.71 17.97 -6.55
C ASP A 455 -12.52 18.92 -7.46
N LEU A 456 -13.08 18.39 -8.55
CA LEU A 456 -13.83 19.20 -9.52
C LEU A 456 -15.30 19.38 -9.15
N TYR A 457 -15.98 18.34 -8.67
CA TYR A 457 -17.45 18.27 -8.67
C TYR A 457 -18.09 17.95 -7.32
N PHE A 458 -17.30 17.72 -6.25
CA PHE A 458 -17.86 17.43 -4.91
C PHE A 458 -18.77 18.58 -4.44
N MET A 459 -19.92 18.25 -3.88
CA MET A 459 -20.90 19.23 -3.40
C MET A 459 -21.13 19.07 -1.90
N PRO A 460 -21.04 20.18 -1.13
CA PRO A 460 -20.57 21.51 -1.53
C PRO A 460 -19.03 21.57 -1.55
N GLY A 461 -18.47 22.31 -2.48
CA GLY A 461 -17.06 22.71 -2.39
C GLY A 461 -16.15 22.37 -3.56
N GLY A 462 -16.50 21.45 -4.45
CA GLY A 462 -15.69 21.15 -5.64
C GLY A 462 -15.39 22.41 -6.47
N ASN A 463 -14.26 22.39 -7.18
CA ASN A 463 -13.79 23.54 -7.96
C ASN A 463 -13.43 23.11 -9.40
N PRO A 464 -14.31 23.38 -10.39
CA PRO A 464 -14.06 23.03 -11.79
C PRO A 464 -12.89 23.77 -12.44
N ASP A 465 -12.43 24.89 -11.86
CA ASP A 465 -11.38 25.75 -12.40
C ASP A 465 -9.97 25.29 -11.99
N LEU A 466 -9.84 24.15 -11.32
CA LEU A 466 -8.55 23.62 -10.92
C LEU A 466 -7.65 23.31 -12.12
N ARG A 467 -6.39 23.67 -11.94
CA ARG A 467 -5.31 23.31 -12.85
C ARG A 467 -4.73 21.96 -12.45
N SER A 468 -4.10 21.28 -13.42
CA SER A 468 -3.32 20.07 -13.16
C SER A 468 -2.09 20.41 -12.32
N GLU A 469 -1.78 19.56 -11.37
CA GLU A 469 -0.48 19.56 -10.71
C GLU A 469 0.59 19.12 -11.69
N ARG A 470 1.78 19.69 -11.62
CA ARG A 470 2.89 19.41 -12.53
C ARG A 470 4.21 19.44 -11.77
N GLY A 471 5.11 18.54 -12.11
CA GLY A 471 6.39 18.49 -11.44
C GLY A 471 7.51 17.95 -12.29
N TRP A 472 8.73 18.32 -11.91
CA TRP A 472 9.97 17.69 -12.36
C TRP A 472 10.52 16.86 -11.21
N SER A 473 10.98 15.66 -11.54
CA SER A 473 11.64 14.77 -10.59
C SER A 473 12.98 14.34 -11.15
N TYR A 474 13.97 14.24 -10.26
CA TYR A 474 15.34 13.86 -10.52
C TYR A 474 15.72 12.73 -9.56
N ASP A 475 16.39 11.71 -10.08
CA ASP A 475 16.92 10.62 -9.28
C ASP A 475 18.40 10.39 -9.66
N ALA A 476 19.24 10.18 -8.67
CA ALA A 476 20.61 9.72 -8.85
C ALA A 476 20.94 8.68 -7.79
N GLY A 477 21.44 7.52 -8.17
CA GLY A 477 21.69 6.44 -7.23
C GLY A 477 22.79 5.51 -7.64
N ILE A 478 23.24 4.73 -6.67
CA ILE A 478 24.20 3.66 -6.85
C ILE A 478 23.61 2.38 -6.26
N SER A 479 23.82 1.26 -6.92
CA SER A 479 23.47 -0.06 -6.41
C SER A 479 24.62 -1.01 -6.55
N PHE A 480 24.70 -2.00 -5.64
CA PHE A 480 25.65 -3.08 -5.71
C PHE A 480 24.98 -4.41 -5.44
N SER A 481 25.57 -5.48 -5.95
CA SER A 481 25.15 -6.85 -5.67
C SER A 481 26.39 -7.74 -5.66
N VAL A 482 26.70 -8.29 -4.50
CA VAL A 482 27.82 -9.19 -4.30
C VAL A 482 27.34 -10.48 -3.64
N GLY A 483 27.92 -11.60 -4.04
CA GLY A 483 27.56 -12.88 -3.45
C GLY A 483 28.42 -14.01 -3.99
N LYS A 484 28.37 -15.11 -3.28
CA LYS A 484 28.90 -16.39 -3.70
C LYS A 484 27.77 -17.39 -3.59
N GLU A 485 27.40 -17.97 -4.70
CA GLU A 485 26.33 -18.96 -4.81
C GLU A 485 26.35 -19.94 -3.61
N SER A 486 25.20 -20.16 -3.02
CA SER A 486 24.97 -21.04 -1.84
C SER A 486 25.56 -20.61 -0.49
N ARG A 487 26.33 -19.53 -0.38
CA ARG A 487 26.90 -19.09 0.91
C ARG A 487 26.41 -17.74 1.41
N TYR A 488 26.45 -16.73 0.58
CA TYR A 488 25.97 -15.39 0.94
C TYR A 488 25.56 -14.60 -0.29
N ALA A 489 24.59 -13.74 -0.12
CA ALA A 489 24.23 -12.70 -1.06
C ALA A 489 24.04 -11.39 -0.31
N LEU A 490 24.56 -10.28 -0.83
CA LEU A 490 24.37 -8.96 -0.28
C LEU A 490 24.08 -7.98 -1.43
N GLN A 491 22.97 -7.27 -1.32
CA GLN A 491 22.53 -6.26 -2.27
C GLN A 491 22.25 -4.97 -1.55
N GLY A 492 22.60 -3.84 -2.15
CA GLY A 492 22.30 -2.56 -1.54
C GLY A 492 22.14 -1.48 -2.59
N SER A 493 21.42 -0.44 -2.22
CA SER A 493 21.29 0.78 -3.02
C SER A 493 21.19 2.01 -2.15
N ALA A 494 21.72 3.12 -2.69
CA ALA A 494 21.56 4.45 -2.17
C ALA A 494 21.04 5.33 -3.30
N THR A 495 19.94 6.04 -3.08
CA THR A 495 19.31 6.91 -4.09
C THR A 495 19.05 8.28 -3.49
N TRP A 496 19.60 9.31 -4.08
CA TRP A 496 19.20 10.69 -3.87
C TRP A 496 18.06 11.00 -4.84
N PHE A 497 17.06 11.74 -4.35
CA PHE A 497 15.94 12.22 -5.14
C PHE A 497 15.66 13.69 -4.86
N ASP A 498 15.10 14.37 -5.85
CA ASP A 498 14.67 15.75 -5.77
C ASP A 498 13.44 15.95 -6.66
N SER A 499 12.41 16.62 -6.16
CA SER A 499 11.13 16.80 -6.87
C SER A 499 10.50 18.14 -6.53
N TYR A 500 10.21 18.92 -7.56
CA TYR A 500 9.45 20.16 -7.49
C TYR A 500 8.07 19.96 -8.09
N ILE A 501 7.01 20.18 -7.28
CA ILE A 501 5.62 20.04 -7.69
C ILE A 501 4.92 21.38 -7.56
N HIS A 502 4.45 21.91 -8.66
CA HIS A 502 3.69 23.14 -8.77
C HIS A 502 2.19 22.90 -8.84
N ASP A 503 1.41 23.94 -8.48
CA ASP A 503 -0.05 23.91 -8.52
C ASP A 503 -0.66 22.81 -7.64
N TRP A 504 -0.01 22.43 -6.52
CA TRP A 504 -0.49 21.40 -5.61
C TRP A 504 -1.88 21.68 -5.09
N ILE A 505 -2.79 20.72 -5.23
CA ILE A 505 -4.18 20.84 -4.82
C ILE A 505 -4.31 20.49 -3.33
N ILE A 506 -4.88 21.42 -2.57
CA ILE A 506 -5.20 21.22 -1.16
C ILE A 506 -6.63 21.67 -0.87
N TRP A 507 -7.34 20.93 -0.04
CA TRP A 507 -8.65 21.28 0.47
C TRP A 507 -8.52 22.21 1.67
N LEU A 508 -9.12 23.41 1.56
CA LEU A 508 -9.07 24.44 2.59
C LEU A 508 -10.48 24.84 3.04
N PRO A 509 -10.65 25.19 4.35
CA PRO A 509 -11.92 25.70 4.83
C PRO A 509 -12.24 27.02 4.14
N THR A 510 -13.51 27.20 3.81
CA THR A 510 -14.05 28.45 3.27
C THR A 510 -14.74 29.26 4.38
N THR A 511 -15.00 30.55 4.14
CA THR A 511 -15.81 31.39 5.04
C THR A 511 -17.27 30.93 5.15
N LYS A 512 -17.69 30.03 4.27
CA LYS A 512 -19.05 29.44 4.24
C LYS A 512 -19.17 28.13 5.02
N GLY A 513 -18.15 27.70 5.76
CA GLY A 513 -18.20 26.54 6.63
C GLY A 513 -17.98 25.17 5.95
N PHE A 514 -17.59 25.14 4.67
CA PHE A 514 -17.20 23.91 3.97
C PHE A 514 -15.77 24.01 3.41
N PHE A 515 -15.17 22.86 3.07
CA PHE A 515 -13.85 22.80 2.44
C PHE A 515 -13.97 22.89 0.92
N SER A 516 -13.00 23.57 0.28
CA SER A 516 -12.91 23.67 -1.19
C SER A 516 -11.45 23.47 -1.62
N PRO A 517 -11.20 22.73 -2.72
CA PRO A 517 -9.85 22.50 -3.22
C PRO A 517 -9.35 23.69 -4.02
N ARG A 518 -8.07 24.00 -3.86
CA ARG A 518 -7.37 25.09 -4.56
C ARG A 518 -5.97 24.70 -4.93
N ASN A 519 -5.45 25.23 -6.05
CA ASN A 519 -4.04 25.15 -6.43
C ASN A 519 -3.29 26.27 -5.73
N ILE A 520 -2.66 26.00 -4.60
CA ILE A 520 -2.09 27.06 -3.77
C ILE A 520 -0.63 26.80 -3.42
N LYS A 521 -0.22 25.54 -3.36
CA LYS A 521 1.10 25.20 -2.85
C LYS A 521 2.02 24.75 -3.97
N ASP A 522 3.25 25.21 -3.88
CA ASP A 522 4.39 24.56 -4.51
C ASP A 522 5.11 23.76 -3.44
N VAL A 523 5.52 22.54 -3.76
CA VAL A 523 6.16 21.62 -2.83
C VAL A 523 7.50 21.18 -3.38
N HIS A 524 8.54 21.32 -2.53
CA HIS A 524 9.85 20.77 -2.79
C HIS A 524 10.07 19.55 -1.89
N ALA A 525 10.11 18.37 -2.47
CA ALA A 525 10.37 17.11 -1.79
C ALA A 525 11.72 16.56 -2.25
N TYR A 526 12.64 16.32 -1.32
CA TYR A 526 13.98 15.84 -1.62
C TYR A 526 14.47 14.89 -0.53
N GLY A 527 15.58 14.19 -0.79
CA GLY A 527 16.12 13.31 0.24
C GLY A 527 16.97 12.16 -0.26
N VAL A 528 17.14 11.18 0.62
CA VAL A 528 17.95 9.98 0.38
C VAL A 528 17.19 8.74 0.83
N GLU A 529 17.17 7.73 -0.02
CA GLU A 529 16.67 6.39 0.28
C GLU A 529 17.84 5.39 0.27
N LEU A 530 17.95 4.60 1.35
CA LEU A 530 18.92 3.51 1.47
C LEU A 530 18.18 2.18 1.58
N LYS A 531 18.67 1.17 0.90
CA LYS A 531 18.17 -0.20 0.98
C LYS A 531 19.33 -1.18 1.07
N LEU A 532 19.21 -2.15 1.97
CA LEU A 532 20.16 -3.25 2.12
C LEU A 532 19.40 -4.55 2.31
N ASN A 533 19.75 -5.57 1.50
CA ASN A 533 19.23 -6.93 1.61
C ASN A 533 20.42 -7.87 1.73
N GLY A 534 20.38 -8.77 2.69
CA GLY A 534 21.45 -9.73 2.93
C GLY A 534 20.91 -11.13 3.26
N GLU A 535 21.59 -12.13 2.74
CA GLU A 535 21.35 -13.53 3.06
C GLU A 535 22.67 -14.22 3.31
N VAL A 536 22.73 -15.06 4.35
CA VAL A 536 23.92 -15.84 4.73
C VAL A 536 23.51 -17.24 5.17
N ALA A 537 24.09 -18.26 4.55
CA ALA A 537 24.02 -19.64 4.98
C ALA A 537 25.20 -19.95 5.92
N LEU A 538 24.92 -20.24 7.19
CA LEU A 538 25.95 -20.48 8.24
C LEU A 538 26.41 -21.93 8.32
N GLY A 539 25.79 -22.84 7.55
CA GLY A 539 25.99 -24.30 7.68
C GLY A 539 25.09 -24.90 8.76
N GLY A 540 24.98 -26.25 8.81
CA GLY A 540 24.11 -26.95 9.77
C GLY A 540 22.63 -26.57 9.64
N ASP A 541 22.15 -26.28 8.41
CA ASP A 541 20.79 -25.89 8.07
C ASP A 541 20.35 -24.52 8.62
N TRP A 542 21.30 -23.67 9.05
CA TRP A 542 21.03 -22.30 9.48
C TRP A 542 21.14 -21.31 8.32
N ARG A 543 20.13 -20.47 8.17
CA ARG A 543 20.11 -19.38 7.19
C ARG A 543 19.60 -18.10 7.85
N ILE A 544 20.32 -17.01 7.66
CA ILE A 544 19.93 -15.67 8.12
C ILE A 544 19.61 -14.82 6.90
N MET A 545 18.46 -14.15 6.92
CA MET A 545 18.08 -13.15 5.94
C MET A 545 17.77 -11.85 6.67
N ALA A 546 18.17 -10.73 6.12
CA ALA A 546 17.89 -9.42 6.69
C ALA A 546 17.64 -8.39 5.59
N ASP A 547 16.59 -7.61 5.77
CA ASP A 547 16.24 -6.47 4.93
C ASP A 547 16.22 -5.21 5.79
N ALA A 548 16.86 -4.15 5.34
CA ALA A 548 16.84 -2.85 6.00
C ALA A 548 16.55 -1.75 4.97
N ASN A 549 15.65 -0.84 5.32
CA ASN A 549 15.35 0.34 4.52
C ASN A 549 15.42 1.57 5.40
N PHE A 550 15.89 2.68 4.84
CA PHE A 550 15.93 3.99 5.49
C PHE A 550 15.55 5.05 4.46
N SER A 551 14.79 6.04 4.89
CA SER A 551 14.50 7.23 4.09
C SER A 551 14.58 8.49 4.93
N TRP A 552 15.26 9.51 4.39
CA TRP A 552 15.20 10.88 4.84
C TRP A 552 14.46 11.69 3.78
N THR A 553 13.34 12.33 4.15
CA THR A 553 12.37 12.87 3.20
C THR A 553 11.80 14.21 3.68
N PRO A 554 12.56 15.29 3.66
CA PRO A 554 12.00 16.63 3.75
C PRO A 554 11.02 16.90 2.60
N SER A 555 9.83 17.42 2.94
CA SER A 555 8.81 17.79 1.98
C SER A 555 8.23 19.14 2.38
N ILE A 556 8.71 20.19 1.75
CA ILE A 556 8.58 21.57 2.22
C ILE A 556 7.63 22.35 1.32
N ASN A 557 6.67 23.05 1.93
CA ASN A 557 5.86 24.04 1.21
C ASN A 557 6.74 25.24 0.83
N CYS A 558 6.98 25.43 -0.45
CA CYS A 558 7.75 26.55 -0.99
C CYS A 558 6.88 27.53 -1.84
N GLY A 559 5.54 27.39 -1.76
CA GLY A 559 4.61 28.29 -2.42
C GLY A 559 4.52 29.68 -1.79
N GLU A 560 3.65 30.52 -2.36
CA GLU A 560 3.40 31.86 -1.85
C GLU A 560 2.53 31.85 -0.58
N LYS A 561 2.66 32.87 0.25
CA LYS A 561 1.78 33.07 1.40
C LYS A 561 0.37 33.45 0.95
N LEU A 562 -0.62 32.73 1.46
CA LEU A 562 -2.03 33.03 1.20
C LEU A 562 -2.53 34.30 1.88
N SER A 563 -1.91 34.65 2.99
CA SER A 563 -2.20 35.83 3.79
C SER A 563 -0.98 36.20 4.65
N PRO A 564 -0.92 37.40 5.23
CA PRO A 564 0.13 37.75 6.19
C PRO A 564 0.20 36.81 7.42
N ALA A 565 -0.92 36.13 7.76
CA ALA A 565 -1.00 35.18 8.86
C ALA A 565 -0.58 33.75 8.46
N ASP A 566 -0.35 33.47 7.19
CA ASP A 566 0.06 32.15 6.71
C ASP A 566 1.49 31.84 7.15
N ARG A 567 1.61 30.87 8.05
CA ARG A 567 2.88 30.36 8.59
C ARG A 567 3.32 29.05 7.95
N SER A 568 2.64 28.56 6.89
CA SER A 568 2.90 27.26 6.28
C SER A 568 4.08 27.25 5.31
N VAL A 569 4.52 28.41 4.83
CA VAL A 569 5.63 28.51 3.87
C VAL A 569 6.96 28.23 4.55
N GLY A 570 7.80 27.40 3.93
CA GLY A 570 9.06 26.91 4.48
C GLY A 570 8.89 25.80 5.53
N LYS A 571 7.69 25.21 5.66
CA LYS A 571 7.37 24.17 6.66
C LYS A 571 7.16 22.81 6.02
N GLN A 572 7.45 21.75 6.80
CA GLN A 572 7.18 20.36 6.44
C GLN A 572 5.69 20.13 6.22
N LEU A 573 5.33 19.31 5.24
CA LEU A 573 3.94 18.94 5.00
C LEU A 573 3.37 18.14 6.19
N PRO A 574 2.09 18.34 6.55
CA PRO A 574 1.45 17.61 7.63
C PRO A 574 1.45 16.10 7.40
N TYR A 575 1.61 15.35 8.49
CA TYR A 575 1.65 13.88 8.53
C TYR A 575 2.75 13.22 7.70
N VAL A 576 3.72 13.93 7.20
CA VAL A 576 4.89 13.39 6.51
C VAL A 576 6.04 13.27 7.50
N PRO A 577 6.51 12.05 7.86
CA PRO A 577 7.69 11.88 8.68
C PRO A 577 8.94 12.29 7.88
N GLU A 578 9.86 12.97 8.53
CA GLU A 578 11.13 13.32 7.90
C GLU A 578 12.06 12.10 7.78
N PHE A 579 12.02 11.21 8.77
CA PHE A 579 12.81 9.99 8.80
C PHE A 579 11.90 8.77 8.94
N THR A 580 12.19 7.74 8.14
CA THR A 580 11.59 6.42 8.27
C THR A 580 12.68 5.35 8.20
N ALA A 581 12.55 4.29 9.00
CA ALA A 581 13.45 3.15 8.93
C ALA A 581 12.70 1.85 9.18
N THR A 582 13.10 0.78 8.50
CA THR A 582 12.57 -0.56 8.72
C THR A 582 13.70 -1.59 8.75
N ILE A 583 13.56 -2.58 9.62
CA ILE A 583 14.44 -3.76 9.67
C ILE A 583 13.56 -4.99 9.76
N ASN A 584 13.83 -5.97 8.91
CA ASN A 584 13.18 -7.26 8.92
C ASN A 584 14.25 -8.35 8.91
N GLY A 585 14.37 -9.08 10.00
CA GLY A 585 15.33 -10.19 10.18
C GLY A 585 14.62 -11.53 10.24
N ARG A 586 15.09 -12.51 9.49
CA ARG A 586 14.60 -13.91 9.52
C ARG A 586 15.74 -14.85 9.81
N LEU A 587 15.51 -15.75 10.75
CA LEU A 587 16.40 -16.85 11.09
C LEU A 587 15.67 -18.15 10.76
N ALA A 588 16.13 -18.84 9.74
CA ALA A 588 15.61 -20.16 9.36
C ALA A 588 16.55 -21.27 9.86
N TRP A 589 15.99 -22.29 10.47
CA TRP A 589 16.68 -23.51 10.90
C TRP A 589 15.79 -24.72 10.66
N ARG A 590 16.21 -25.58 9.72
CA ARG A 590 15.39 -26.71 9.29
C ARG A 590 13.97 -26.26 8.94
N SER A 591 12.96 -26.74 9.68
CA SER A 591 11.56 -26.42 9.50
C SER A 591 11.04 -25.28 10.42
N TRP A 592 11.94 -24.57 11.09
CA TRP A 592 11.61 -23.41 11.91
C TRP A 592 12.00 -22.12 11.23
N ILE A 593 11.14 -21.10 11.32
CA ILE A 593 11.45 -19.73 10.92
C ILE A 593 11.10 -18.82 12.10
N PHE A 594 12.11 -18.13 12.63
CA PHE A 594 11.93 -17.01 13.54
C PHE A 594 12.06 -15.72 12.74
N GLN A 595 11.17 -14.77 12.97
CA GLN A 595 11.22 -13.46 12.32
C GLN A 595 11.06 -12.36 13.36
N TYR A 596 11.86 -11.29 13.20
CA TYR A 596 11.75 -10.04 13.92
C TYR A 596 11.59 -8.90 12.92
N LYS A 597 10.60 -8.03 13.15
CA LYS A 597 10.35 -6.83 12.36
C LYS A 597 10.37 -5.62 13.25
N TRP A 598 10.99 -4.58 12.76
CA TRP A 598 11.06 -3.29 13.40
C TRP A 598 10.81 -2.18 12.38
N CYS A 599 10.03 -1.17 12.77
CA CYS A 599 9.90 0.06 12.01
C CYS A 599 9.97 1.28 12.93
N TYR A 600 10.49 2.39 12.40
CA TYR A 600 10.60 3.69 13.06
C TYR A 600 10.04 4.77 12.17
N TYR A 601 9.26 5.66 12.75
CA TYR A 601 8.79 6.89 12.14
C TYR A 601 9.11 8.06 13.05
N SER A 602 9.76 9.10 12.50
CA SER A 602 10.04 10.32 13.22
C SER A 602 8.75 11.08 13.57
N GLU A 603 8.87 12.13 14.38
CA GLU A 603 7.77 13.06 14.68
C GLU A 603 7.12 13.60 13.40
N ARG A 604 5.82 13.89 13.45
CA ARG A 604 5.05 14.39 12.33
C ARG A 604 4.16 15.52 12.77
N PHE A 605 4.19 16.62 12.04
CA PHE A 605 3.28 17.73 12.28
C PHE A 605 1.87 17.39 11.80
N THR A 606 0.87 17.81 12.53
CA THR A 606 -0.54 17.62 12.17
C THR A 606 -1.10 18.82 11.42
N MET A 607 -0.44 19.99 11.57
CA MET A 607 -0.82 21.27 10.97
C MET A 607 0.28 21.80 10.05
N SER A 608 -0.12 22.57 9.03
CA SER A 608 0.81 23.16 8.06
C SER A 608 1.73 24.23 8.67
N SER A 609 1.40 24.82 9.82
CA SER A 609 2.22 25.78 10.55
C SER A 609 3.39 25.13 11.31
N ASN A 610 3.39 23.80 11.44
CA ASN A 610 4.35 23.03 12.22
C ASN A 610 4.46 23.50 13.69
N ASP A 611 3.33 23.67 14.35
CA ASP A 611 3.29 24.10 15.74
C ASP A 611 3.71 22.96 16.68
N TYR A 612 4.55 23.30 17.69
CA TYR A 612 5.03 22.37 18.73
C TYR A 612 4.05 22.28 19.92
N THR A 613 2.75 22.27 19.63
CA THR A 613 1.70 22.04 20.63
C THR A 613 1.36 20.55 20.75
N LEU A 614 0.66 20.16 21.80
CA LEU A 614 0.24 18.76 22.01
C LEU A 614 -0.60 18.19 20.85
N THR A 615 -1.39 19.05 20.20
CA THR A 615 -2.22 18.66 19.04
C THR A 615 -1.55 19.02 17.70
N GLY A 616 -0.50 19.85 17.71
CA GLY A 616 0.21 20.29 16.51
C GLY A 616 1.25 19.28 16.00
N LYS A 617 1.60 18.30 16.83
CA LYS A 617 2.66 17.34 16.55
C LYS A 617 2.33 15.96 17.12
N LEU A 618 2.55 14.91 16.34
CA LEU A 618 2.59 13.52 16.80
C LEU A 618 4.03 13.15 17.17
N PRO A 619 4.25 12.47 18.31
CA PRO A 619 5.58 11.99 18.68
C PRO A 619 6.09 10.94 17.68
N GLU A 620 7.40 10.74 17.70
CA GLU A 620 8.01 9.60 17.06
C GLU A 620 7.54 8.29 17.71
N TYR A 621 7.57 7.20 16.96
CA TYR A 621 7.33 5.87 17.50
C TYR A 621 8.11 4.80 16.74
N PHE A 622 8.31 3.67 17.40
CA PHE A 622 8.83 2.47 16.78
C PHE A 622 7.93 1.28 17.11
N MET A 623 7.82 0.38 16.17
CA MET A 623 7.01 -0.81 16.30
C MET A 623 7.89 -2.05 16.16
N SER A 624 7.70 -3.03 17.05
CA SER A 624 8.41 -4.31 17.01
C SER A 624 7.42 -5.46 16.99
N ASN A 625 7.57 -6.35 16.02
CA ASN A 625 6.78 -7.57 15.89
C ASN A 625 7.69 -8.79 15.83
N ILE A 626 7.26 -9.89 16.43
CA ILE A 626 7.94 -11.19 16.30
C ILE A 626 6.99 -12.24 15.80
N SER A 627 7.51 -13.21 15.06
CA SER A 627 6.77 -14.42 14.72
C SER A 627 7.66 -15.65 14.78
N LEU A 628 7.05 -16.79 15.07
CA LEU A 628 7.67 -18.09 15.03
C LEU A 628 6.80 -19.03 14.23
N GLU A 629 7.39 -19.66 13.22
CA GLU A 629 6.71 -20.62 12.35
C GLU A 629 7.38 -21.98 12.44
N LYS A 630 6.56 -23.02 12.40
CA LYS A 630 6.96 -24.41 12.26
C LYS A 630 6.21 -25.04 11.10
N SER A 631 6.94 -25.63 10.16
CA SER A 631 6.38 -26.47 9.11
C SER A 631 6.60 -27.95 9.43
N LEU A 632 5.58 -28.76 9.20
CA LEU A 632 5.55 -30.19 9.46
C LEU A 632 5.08 -30.91 8.20
N GLN A 633 5.81 -31.93 7.79
CA GLN A 633 5.47 -32.73 6.63
C GLN A 633 4.91 -34.09 7.06
N PHE A 634 3.66 -34.32 6.66
CA PHE A 634 3.03 -35.64 6.75
C PHE A 634 2.93 -36.27 5.36
N ARG A 635 2.70 -37.56 5.30
CA ARG A 635 2.49 -38.23 3.99
C ARG A 635 1.27 -37.72 3.24
N TRP A 636 0.25 -37.25 3.95
CA TRP A 636 -1.03 -36.81 3.43
C TRP A 636 -1.20 -35.28 3.36
N ALA A 637 -0.37 -34.50 4.07
CA ALA A 637 -0.43 -33.05 4.02
C ALA A 637 0.85 -32.37 4.56
N ASP A 638 1.08 -31.14 4.16
CA ASP A 638 1.97 -30.19 4.84
C ASP A 638 1.16 -29.33 5.79
N LEU A 639 1.59 -29.24 7.03
CA LEU A 639 0.99 -28.43 8.09
C LEU A 639 1.95 -27.30 8.47
N THR A 640 1.45 -26.07 8.55
CA THR A 640 2.22 -24.91 9.03
C THR A 640 1.52 -24.32 10.24
N ILE A 641 2.27 -24.08 11.32
CA ILE A 641 1.77 -23.41 12.52
C ILE A 641 2.62 -22.16 12.72
N ARG A 642 1.99 -21.00 12.83
CA ARG A 642 2.68 -19.72 13.05
C ARG A 642 2.04 -18.97 14.22
N GLY A 643 2.85 -18.52 15.17
CA GLY A 643 2.47 -17.59 16.24
C GLY A 643 3.07 -16.22 15.94
N VAL A 644 2.29 -15.17 16.15
CA VAL A 644 2.70 -13.77 15.92
C VAL A 644 2.39 -12.96 17.17
N VAL A 645 3.32 -12.10 17.56
CA VAL A 645 3.12 -11.06 18.58
C VAL A 645 3.39 -9.72 17.91
N ASN A 646 2.38 -8.88 17.81
CA ASN A 646 2.49 -7.53 17.31
C ASN A 646 2.65 -6.56 18.49
N ASN A 647 3.33 -5.45 18.25
CA ASN A 647 3.65 -4.44 19.25
C ASN A 647 4.24 -5.05 20.52
N LEU A 648 5.37 -5.74 20.35
CA LEU A 648 6.03 -6.55 21.39
C LEU A 648 6.32 -5.77 22.68
N PHE A 649 6.62 -4.48 22.56
CA PHE A 649 6.97 -3.62 23.70
C PHE A 649 5.79 -2.82 24.24
N ASP A 650 4.57 -3.09 23.76
CA ASP A 650 3.32 -2.42 24.16
C ASP A 650 3.41 -0.88 24.02
N GLU A 651 3.98 -0.44 22.90
CA GLU A 651 4.15 0.98 22.58
C GLU A 651 2.79 1.66 22.43
N ASP A 652 2.57 2.77 23.14
CA ASP A 652 1.38 3.61 23.00
C ASP A 652 1.65 4.67 21.94
N TYR A 653 1.10 4.51 20.76
CA TYR A 653 1.39 5.36 19.61
C TYR A 653 0.15 5.80 18.84
N LEU A 654 0.29 6.91 18.13
CA LEU A 654 -0.72 7.47 17.24
C LEU A 654 -0.16 7.56 15.83
N SER A 655 -0.85 6.97 14.87
CA SER A 655 -0.55 7.18 13.45
C SER A 655 -1.22 8.46 12.91
N VAL A 656 -2.39 8.78 13.44
CA VAL A 656 -3.18 9.98 13.16
C VAL A 656 -3.64 10.58 14.49
N LEU A 657 -3.73 11.90 14.56
CA LEU A 657 -4.16 12.61 15.77
C LEU A 657 -5.53 12.11 16.24
N SER A 658 -5.67 11.86 17.53
CA SER A 658 -6.89 11.36 18.18
C SER A 658 -7.41 10.02 17.60
N ARG A 659 -6.49 9.19 17.04
CA ARG A 659 -6.73 7.83 16.56
C ARG A 659 -5.83 6.85 17.30
N PRO A 660 -6.29 6.25 18.38
CA PRO A 660 -5.50 5.28 19.15
C PRO A 660 -5.24 4.01 18.33
N MET A 661 -4.10 3.42 18.56
CA MET A 661 -3.67 2.17 17.93
C MET A 661 -3.60 1.05 18.98
N PRO A 662 -3.73 -0.23 18.56
CA PRO A 662 -3.72 -1.34 19.50
C PRO A 662 -2.34 -1.51 20.15
N GLY A 663 -2.33 -1.76 21.46
CA GLY A 663 -1.16 -2.23 22.20
C GLY A 663 -0.75 -3.65 21.79
N ILE A 664 0.00 -4.35 22.66
CA ILE A 664 0.45 -5.72 22.41
C ILE A 664 -0.72 -6.66 22.09
N ASN A 665 -0.59 -7.43 21.01
CA ASN A 665 -1.63 -8.36 20.58
C ASN A 665 -1.04 -9.61 19.92
N PHE A 666 -1.84 -10.67 19.84
CA PHE A 666 -1.41 -12.00 19.45
C PHE A 666 -2.26 -12.59 18.34
N GLN A 667 -1.65 -13.39 17.48
CA GLN A 667 -2.34 -14.15 16.44
C GLN A 667 -1.69 -15.54 16.31
N ILE A 668 -2.49 -16.55 16.00
CA ILE A 668 -2.05 -17.91 15.69
C ILE A 668 -2.68 -18.30 14.37
N PHE A 669 -1.87 -18.86 13.47
CA PHE A 669 -2.29 -19.35 12.17
C PHE A 669 -1.96 -20.82 12.03
N ILE A 670 -2.89 -21.58 11.47
CA ILE A 670 -2.72 -23.00 11.13
C ILE A 670 -3.04 -23.16 9.65
N GLY A 671 -2.05 -23.56 8.88
CA GLY A 671 -2.15 -23.81 7.45
C GLY A 671 -2.06 -25.31 7.14
N ILE A 672 -2.87 -25.79 6.20
CA ILE A 672 -2.84 -27.17 5.72
C ILE A 672 -2.85 -27.20 4.19
N LYS A 673 -1.94 -28.01 3.62
CA LYS A 673 -1.82 -28.31 2.18
C LYS A 673 -1.87 -29.82 1.99
N PRO A 674 -3.02 -30.38 1.63
CA PRO A 674 -3.12 -31.82 1.33
C PRO A 674 -2.21 -32.24 0.18
N LYS A 675 -1.72 -33.48 0.21
CA LYS A 675 -0.96 -34.14 -0.86
C LYS A 675 -1.80 -35.24 -1.46
N TRP A 676 -1.92 -35.23 -2.78
CA TRP A 676 -2.68 -36.22 -3.55
C TRP A 676 -1.76 -37.20 -4.25
#